data_7b57faff7dcde3928eaf8ad7606a1a18
#
_entry.id   7b57faff7dcde3928eaf8ad7606a1a18
#
_cell.length_a   1.000
_cell.length_b   1.000
_cell.length_c   1.000
_cell.angle_alpha   90.00
_cell.angle_beta   90.00
_cell.angle_gamma   90.00
#
_symmetry.space_group_name_H-M   'P 1'
#
loop_
_entity.id
_entity.type
_entity.pdbx_description
1 polymer ?
#
loop_
_entity_poly.entity_id
_entity_poly.type
_entity_poly.pdbx_seq_one_letter_code
_entity_poly.pdbx_strand_id
1 'polypeptide(L)'
;NIGPRTYAKICELLLRLKANHLAPAMHPVSTAFYKIPENKLVADTFAIVMGSSHCEPLLLNTASEWNSKTMGPWDYGKNKDKINEVLGNRVKENCAYENVYTLALRGLHDAAMGGGDVPMKEKVKMLESALKDQRNLIAEHIDRPVETIPQAFTPYKEVLEIYSNGLELPDDVTIIWPDDNFGYMKRLSGLHEQKRSGRAGVYYHVSYLGVPHSYLWYSTTPPALMYEELRKAYDTTADRIWLANCGDLKGAEMQVSLFLDMAYDIDSFNANNVVTYPARWLAKMFGEQYYSVFEDITSSHINLAFSRKPEYMGWGYWNNYWGGGEKRTDTEFSFANYNEAENRLNEYSRIGKKAENLLASLDKDSQPAFYQLLYYPVKGAELMNHMTIKGQYYRQYVRQQRAAANLIKEKVKNYHDSLQIITEGYNSLLNGKWKYMMSLKQNYEGSSSYFMLPLMEESYTPVGAPKLALQAESEILDKGGISYHSLPVYNTFSRKSHWVDVYNQGSGDLSWTAKSSNDWIIVSQKAGKTPTEDRIRVSVDWEKVPVGESIKGSVEFSSNDQKECVLVSVFNPASPVRDEMQGVYMEENGYVSIPAAGVHRKFESNDIKMNILPGVGVEGHALQLGNPISPLQMYRAGDVPRVEYDFYTFNAGIYDVYTYVLPTFPLHAERDYKLPEHTNSDTKYSVRIDDGSISTPSTSAIEYSQVWYDSVLKNCRVNKSTLYVKKPGKHTLQIRCGDPGVVIQKIVIDMGGLKRSYLGPESTKCN
;
A
#
# COMPACT_ATOMS: atom_id res chain seq x y z
N ASN A 1 -17.80 2.70 29.32
CA ASN A 1 -18.45 1.49 28.78
C ASN A 1 -19.32 1.91 27.58
N ILE A 2 -19.28 1.13 26.51
CA ILE A 2 -20.14 1.29 25.34
C ILE A 2 -21.51 0.70 25.70
N GLY A 3 -22.56 1.56 25.71
CA GLY A 3 -23.91 1.17 26.09
C GLY A 3 -24.97 1.81 25.17
N PRO A 4 -26.25 1.78 25.54
CA PRO A 4 -27.36 2.16 24.66
C PRO A 4 -27.23 3.55 24.03
N ARG A 5 -26.73 4.53 24.80
CA ARG A 5 -26.53 5.90 24.29
C ARG A 5 -25.46 5.97 23.18
N THR A 6 -24.40 5.15 23.30
CA THR A 6 -23.36 5.08 22.29
C THR A 6 -23.89 4.37 21.04
N TYR A 7 -24.60 3.23 21.23
CA TYR A 7 -25.19 2.51 20.09
C TYR A 7 -26.24 3.33 19.36
N ALA A 8 -27.02 4.15 20.06
CA ALA A 8 -27.94 5.08 19.42
C ALA A 8 -27.20 6.05 18.46
N LYS A 9 -26.02 6.55 18.87
CA LYS A 9 -25.20 7.40 17.99
C LYS A 9 -24.56 6.63 16.84
N ILE A 10 -24.15 5.39 17.07
CA ILE A 10 -23.63 4.52 16.02
C ILE A 10 -24.71 4.19 15.01
N CYS A 11 -25.91 3.80 15.46
CA CYS A 11 -27.04 3.50 14.58
C CYS A 11 -27.45 4.72 13.75
N GLU A 12 -27.55 5.92 14.38
CA GLU A 12 -27.79 7.16 13.66
C GLU A 12 -26.73 7.42 12.57
N LEU A 13 -25.43 7.24 12.88
CA LEU A 13 -24.35 7.41 11.93
C LEU A 13 -24.46 6.41 10.76
N LEU A 14 -24.74 5.14 11.06
CA LEU A 14 -24.90 4.10 10.03
C LEU A 14 -26.01 4.47 9.05
N LEU A 15 -27.19 4.87 9.53
CA LEU A 15 -28.30 5.29 8.68
C LEU A 15 -27.94 6.51 7.82
N ARG A 16 -27.23 7.50 8.38
CA ARG A 16 -26.74 8.66 7.63
C ARG A 16 -25.75 8.27 6.54
N LEU A 17 -24.97 7.21 6.75
CA LEU A 17 -24.03 6.65 5.79
C LEU A 17 -24.65 5.56 4.90
N LYS A 18 -25.99 5.38 4.91
CA LYS A 18 -26.74 4.38 4.12
C LYS A 18 -26.44 2.93 4.50
N ALA A 19 -25.83 2.69 5.65
CA ALA A 19 -25.63 1.34 6.19
C ALA A 19 -26.84 0.89 7.01
N ASN A 20 -27.11 -0.41 7.00
CA ASN A 20 -28.27 -1.00 7.69
C ASN A 20 -27.89 -2.23 8.53
N HIS A 21 -26.59 -2.55 8.65
CA HIS A 21 -26.13 -3.72 9.39
C HIS A 21 -24.96 -3.35 10.31
N LEU A 22 -24.92 -3.96 11.50
CA LEU A 22 -23.85 -3.76 12.48
C LEU A 22 -23.37 -5.09 13.05
N ALA A 23 -22.08 -5.40 12.91
CA ALA A 23 -21.39 -6.38 13.72
C ALA A 23 -20.62 -5.65 14.83
N PRO A 24 -20.99 -5.82 16.12
CA PRO A 24 -20.33 -5.12 17.23
C PRO A 24 -18.88 -5.53 17.42
N ALA A 25 -18.09 -4.69 18.07
CA ALA A 25 -16.70 -5.00 18.41
C ALA A 25 -16.56 -6.29 19.23
N MET A 26 -15.70 -7.19 18.75
CA MET A 26 -15.49 -8.52 19.37
C MET A 26 -14.48 -8.54 20.51
N HIS A 27 -13.59 -7.54 20.58
CA HIS A 27 -12.51 -7.51 21.56
C HIS A 27 -12.99 -7.18 22.99
N PRO A 28 -12.39 -7.79 24.04
CA PRO A 28 -12.83 -7.61 25.42
C PRO A 28 -12.52 -6.23 26.03
N VAL A 29 -11.89 -5.33 25.29
CA VAL A 29 -11.67 -3.93 25.69
C VAL A 29 -12.98 -3.13 25.81
N SER A 30 -14.06 -3.63 25.20
CA SER A 30 -15.41 -3.09 25.36
C SER A 30 -16.36 -4.15 25.92
N THR A 31 -17.45 -3.72 26.57
CA THR A 31 -18.50 -4.63 27.01
C THR A 31 -19.19 -5.23 25.78
N ALA A 32 -19.33 -6.56 25.74
CA ALA A 32 -20.03 -7.24 24.68
C ALA A 32 -21.48 -6.72 24.53
N PHE A 33 -21.94 -6.57 23.28
CA PHE A 33 -23.21 -5.94 22.94
C PHE A 33 -24.40 -6.52 23.70
N TYR A 34 -24.52 -7.84 23.76
CA TYR A 34 -25.65 -8.53 24.36
C TYR A 34 -25.58 -8.65 25.90
N LYS A 35 -24.47 -8.26 26.53
CA LYS A 35 -24.40 -8.13 28.00
C LYS A 35 -25.24 -6.96 28.54
N ILE A 36 -25.65 -6.04 27.69
CA ILE A 36 -26.52 -4.92 28.05
C ILE A 36 -27.81 -5.08 27.24
N PRO A 37 -28.89 -5.56 27.86
CA PRO A 37 -30.13 -5.91 27.16
C PRO A 37 -30.75 -4.76 26.35
N GLU A 38 -30.56 -3.53 26.80
CA GLU A 38 -31.08 -2.33 26.15
C GLU A 38 -30.42 -2.04 24.78
N ASN A 39 -29.24 -2.56 24.52
CA ASN A 39 -28.53 -2.33 23.26
C ASN A 39 -29.33 -2.87 22.05
N LYS A 40 -29.91 -4.08 22.17
CA LYS A 40 -30.71 -4.67 21.09
C LYS A 40 -32.03 -3.90 20.85
N LEU A 41 -32.61 -3.30 21.88
CA LEU A 41 -33.78 -2.46 21.75
C LEU A 41 -33.46 -1.18 20.98
N VAL A 42 -32.28 -0.61 21.20
CA VAL A 42 -31.80 0.55 20.43
C VAL A 42 -31.62 0.18 18.96
N ALA A 43 -30.93 -0.93 18.66
CA ALA A 43 -30.73 -1.38 17.28
C ALA A 43 -32.07 -1.58 16.56
N ASP A 44 -33.02 -2.25 17.20
CA ASP A 44 -34.38 -2.48 16.69
C ASP A 44 -35.12 -1.14 16.44
N THR A 45 -35.04 -0.21 17.39
CA THR A 45 -35.68 1.15 17.25
C THR A 45 -35.14 1.89 16.01
N PHE A 46 -33.84 1.73 15.67
CA PHE A 46 -33.21 2.33 14.49
C PHE A 46 -33.34 1.45 13.23
N ALA A 47 -34.01 0.29 13.29
CA ALA A 47 -34.10 -0.68 12.22
C ALA A 47 -32.71 -1.12 11.68
N ILE A 48 -31.73 -1.26 12.57
CA ILE A 48 -30.42 -1.78 12.25
C ILE A 48 -30.42 -3.29 12.48
N VAL A 49 -30.10 -4.04 11.41
CA VAL A 49 -29.93 -5.49 11.45
C VAL A 49 -28.64 -5.83 12.21
N MET A 50 -28.73 -6.70 13.21
CA MET A 50 -27.56 -7.08 13.99
C MET A 50 -26.90 -8.34 13.43
N GLY A 51 -25.58 -8.33 13.40
CA GLY A 51 -24.77 -9.51 13.09
C GLY A 51 -23.68 -9.71 14.13
N SER A 52 -22.75 -10.55 13.80
CA SER A 52 -21.55 -10.81 14.61
C SER A 52 -20.33 -11.04 13.73
N SER A 53 -19.14 -10.97 14.32
CA SER A 53 -17.89 -11.20 13.63
C SER A 53 -17.77 -12.65 13.12
N HIS A 54 -16.87 -12.88 12.19
CA HIS A 54 -16.58 -14.18 11.56
C HIS A 54 -16.25 -15.33 12.54
N CYS A 55 -15.88 -15.04 13.78
CA CYS A 55 -15.54 -16.02 14.82
C CYS A 55 -16.57 -16.08 15.98
N GLU A 56 -17.67 -15.35 15.87
CA GLU A 56 -18.70 -15.23 16.88
C GLU A 56 -20.00 -15.92 16.41
N PRO A 57 -20.16 -17.24 16.65
CA PRO A 57 -21.32 -17.95 16.15
C PRO A 57 -22.61 -17.47 16.81
N LEU A 58 -23.67 -17.36 16.00
CA LEU A 58 -25.03 -17.07 16.45
C LEU A 58 -25.12 -15.87 17.44
N LEU A 59 -24.39 -14.78 17.14
CA LEU A 59 -24.36 -13.55 17.93
C LEU A 59 -23.64 -13.67 19.31
N LEU A 60 -22.92 -14.76 19.59
CA LEU A 60 -22.20 -14.93 20.85
C LEU A 60 -20.80 -14.34 20.79
N ASN A 61 -20.49 -13.35 21.63
CA ASN A 61 -19.12 -12.85 21.80
C ASN A 61 -18.30 -13.84 22.62
N THR A 62 -17.53 -14.70 21.96
CA THR A 62 -16.78 -15.77 22.63
C THR A 62 -15.69 -15.26 23.57
N ALA A 63 -15.11 -14.08 23.30
CA ALA A 63 -14.06 -13.49 24.13
C ALA A 63 -14.53 -13.00 25.49
N SER A 64 -15.78 -12.52 25.59
CA SER A 64 -16.31 -11.88 26.79
C SER A 64 -17.44 -12.64 27.48
N GLU A 65 -18.15 -13.50 26.75
CA GLU A 65 -19.35 -14.17 27.25
C GLU A 65 -19.12 -15.67 27.52
N TRP A 66 -18.03 -16.29 27.04
CA TRP A 66 -17.65 -17.63 27.38
C TRP A 66 -16.71 -17.66 28.60
N ASN A 67 -17.04 -18.43 29.63
CA ASN A 67 -16.19 -18.62 30.81
C ASN A 67 -15.77 -20.09 30.91
N SER A 68 -14.56 -20.42 30.52
CA SER A 68 -14.06 -21.80 30.52
C SER A 68 -14.01 -22.46 31.92
N LYS A 69 -14.02 -21.66 33.00
CA LYS A 69 -14.05 -22.21 34.37
C LYS A 69 -15.42 -22.77 34.77
N THR A 70 -16.49 -22.18 34.25
CA THR A 70 -17.88 -22.55 34.58
C THR A 70 -18.59 -23.29 33.47
N MET A 71 -18.20 -23.06 32.21
CA MET A 71 -18.84 -23.62 31.01
C MET A 71 -18.00 -24.75 30.37
N GLY A 72 -16.77 -24.99 30.86
CA GLY A 72 -15.83 -25.94 30.28
C GLY A 72 -15.06 -25.36 29.07
N PRO A 73 -14.23 -26.18 28.42
CA PRO A 73 -13.42 -25.72 27.31
C PRO A 73 -14.29 -25.31 26.10
N TRP A 74 -13.85 -24.24 25.36
CA TRP A 74 -14.38 -23.91 24.04
C TRP A 74 -13.74 -24.86 23.00
N ASP A 75 -14.18 -26.10 23.02
CA ASP A 75 -13.70 -27.18 22.17
C ASP A 75 -14.92 -28.02 21.75
N TYR A 76 -15.30 -27.87 20.48
CA TYR A 76 -16.52 -28.49 19.97
C TYR A 76 -16.46 -30.02 20.01
N GLY A 77 -15.27 -30.63 19.89
CA GLY A 77 -15.07 -32.06 19.99
C GLY A 77 -15.27 -32.63 21.41
N LYS A 78 -15.11 -31.78 22.45
CA LYS A 78 -15.14 -32.19 23.85
C LYS A 78 -16.34 -31.66 24.62
N ASN A 79 -16.94 -30.56 24.20
CA ASN A 79 -17.94 -29.80 24.97
C ASN A 79 -19.13 -29.33 24.10
N LYS A 80 -19.46 -30.11 23.11
CA LYS A 80 -20.49 -29.80 22.10
C LYS A 80 -21.84 -29.41 22.72
N ASP A 81 -22.32 -30.19 23.68
CA ASP A 81 -23.66 -29.99 24.26
C ASP A 81 -23.77 -28.67 25.01
N LYS A 82 -22.75 -28.29 25.77
CA LYS A 82 -22.73 -26.99 26.47
C LYS A 82 -22.58 -25.82 25.51
N ILE A 83 -21.79 -25.97 24.48
CA ILE A 83 -21.67 -24.94 23.43
C ILE A 83 -23.02 -24.72 22.75
N ASN A 84 -23.68 -25.78 22.34
CA ASN A 84 -25.00 -25.72 21.69
C ASN A 84 -26.09 -25.17 22.62
N GLU A 85 -26.08 -25.52 23.91
CA GLU A 85 -26.99 -24.95 24.91
C GLU A 85 -26.84 -23.40 24.96
N VAL A 86 -25.63 -22.90 25.05
CA VAL A 86 -25.34 -21.46 25.14
C VAL A 86 -25.73 -20.74 23.85
N LEU A 87 -25.42 -21.34 22.70
CA LEU A 87 -25.77 -20.79 21.39
C LEU A 87 -27.31 -20.78 21.18
N GLY A 88 -28.02 -21.87 21.55
CA GLY A 88 -29.49 -21.95 21.47
C GLY A 88 -30.16 -20.88 22.33
N ASN A 89 -29.68 -20.69 23.57
CA ASN A 89 -30.19 -19.62 24.43
C ASN A 89 -29.98 -18.24 23.80
N ARG A 90 -28.85 -17.99 23.13
CA ARG A 90 -28.60 -16.74 22.44
C ARG A 90 -29.58 -16.53 21.27
N VAL A 91 -29.84 -17.54 20.47
CA VAL A 91 -30.85 -17.46 19.40
C VAL A 91 -32.22 -17.17 19.98
N LYS A 92 -32.64 -17.90 21.01
CA LYS A 92 -33.93 -17.74 21.70
C LYS A 92 -34.12 -16.32 22.25
N GLU A 93 -33.07 -15.70 22.84
CA GLU A 93 -33.09 -14.36 23.38
C GLU A 93 -33.27 -13.26 22.32
N ASN A 94 -32.93 -13.57 21.05
CA ASN A 94 -32.86 -12.59 19.98
C ASN A 94 -33.73 -12.92 18.75
N CYS A 95 -34.51 -14.01 18.79
CA CYS A 95 -35.35 -14.47 17.68
C CYS A 95 -36.45 -13.46 17.23
N ALA A 96 -36.83 -12.55 18.12
CA ALA A 96 -37.82 -11.51 17.82
C ALA A 96 -37.26 -10.29 17.07
N TYR A 97 -35.93 -10.19 16.91
CA TYR A 97 -35.26 -9.07 16.28
C TYR A 97 -34.66 -9.45 14.93
N GLU A 98 -34.42 -8.44 14.07
CA GLU A 98 -33.78 -8.69 12.76
C GLU A 98 -32.27 -8.93 12.93
N ASN A 99 -31.82 -10.10 12.52
CA ASN A 99 -30.44 -10.53 12.63
C ASN A 99 -29.96 -11.23 11.35
N VAL A 100 -28.64 -11.13 11.10
CA VAL A 100 -27.88 -12.04 10.26
C VAL A 100 -27.09 -12.97 11.18
N TYR A 101 -27.44 -14.24 11.19
CA TYR A 101 -26.78 -15.22 12.04
C TYR A 101 -25.46 -15.70 11.42
N THR A 102 -24.35 -15.38 12.08
CA THR A 102 -23.04 -15.90 11.67
C THR A 102 -22.93 -17.36 12.01
N LEU A 103 -22.73 -18.21 11.00
CA LEU A 103 -22.38 -19.62 11.16
C LEU A 103 -20.86 -19.73 11.24
N ALA A 104 -20.32 -20.17 12.35
CA ALA A 104 -18.88 -20.17 12.56
C ALA A 104 -18.44 -21.19 13.62
N LEU A 105 -17.20 -21.64 13.51
CA LEU A 105 -16.48 -22.27 14.59
C LEU A 105 -15.00 -21.93 14.47
N ARG A 106 -14.48 -21.15 15.41
CA ARG A 106 -13.07 -20.89 15.62
C ARG A 106 -12.71 -21.09 17.10
N GLY A 107 -11.45 -20.93 17.46
CA GLY A 107 -11.05 -20.88 18.88
C GLY A 107 -11.57 -19.62 19.57
N LEU A 108 -11.42 -19.58 20.90
CA LEU A 108 -11.80 -18.39 21.68
C LEU A 108 -11.09 -17.15 21.14
N HIS A 109 -11.82 -16.03 21.06
CA HIS A 109 -11.28 -14.72 20.70
C HIS A 109 -10.44 -14.73 19.41
N ASP A 110 -10.99 -15.29 18.34
CA ASP A 110 -10.35 -15.36 17.02
C ASP A 110 -9.09 -16.26 16.93
N ALA A 111 -8.86 -17.13 17.91
CA ALA A 111 -7.83 -18.15 17.81
C ALA A 111 -8.18 -19.20 16.73
N ALA A 112 -7.17 -19.86 16.18
CA ALA A 112 -7.40 -20.92 15.19
C ALA A 112 -8.17 -22.11 15.78
N MET A 113 -9.01 -22.73 14.93
CA MET A 113 -9.81 -23.89 15.32
C MET A 113 -8.94 -25.13 15.57
N GLY A 114 -9.13 -25.80 16.73
CA GLY A 114 -8.61 -27.14 17.02
C GLY A 114 -7.09 -27.27 17.21
N GLY A 115 -6.33 -26.17 17.25
CA GLY A 115 -4.87 -26.22 17.37
C GLY A 115 -4.16 -26.78 16.13
N GLY A 116 -2.83 -26.87 16.18
CA GLY A 116 -2.00 -27.29 15.02
C GLY A 116 -2.09 -28.77 14.65
N ASP A 117 -2.45 -29.64 15.56
CA ASP A 117 -2.29 -31.09 15.40
C ASP A 117 -3.54 -31.83 14.88
N VAL A 118 -4.66 -31.14 14.67
CA VAL A 118 -5.88 -31.76 14.12
C VAL A 118 -5.78 -31.89 12.61
N PRO A 119 -5.92 -33.10 12.04
CA PRO A 119 -5.91 -33.32 10.59
C PRO A 119 -6.99 -32.51 9.85
N MET A 120 -6.69 -32.01 8.65
CA MET A 120 -7.61 -31.18 7.85
C MET A 120 -8.99 -31.84 7.68
N LYS A 121 -9.03 -33.13 7.35
CA LYS A 121 -10.28 -33.88 7.19
C LYS A 121 -11.15 -33.91 8.46
N GLU A 122 -10.53 -33.90 9.64
CA GLU A 122 -11.25 -33.83 10.92
C GLU A 122 -11.74 -32.41 11.19
N LYS A 123 -10.95 -31.39 10.84
CA LYS A 123 -11.38 -29.99 10.92
C LYS A 123 -12.62 -29.73 10.04
N VAL A 124 -12.63 -30.25 8.81
CA VAL A 124 -13.79 -30.16 7.91
C VAL A 124 -15.02 -30.79 8.58
N LYS A 125 -14.94 -32.04 9.04
CA LYS A 125 -16.08 -32.74 9.68
C LYS A 125 -16.57 -32.03 10.95
N MET A 126 -15.65 -31.50 11.75
CA MET A 126 -16.00 -30.78 12.98
C MET A 126 -16.76 -29.50 12.65
N LEU A 127 -16.29 -28.76 11.65
CA LEU A 127 -16.96 -27.53 11.21
C LEU A 127 -18.33 -27.84 10.60
N GLU A 128 -18.46 -28.84 9.73
CA GLU A 128 -19.75 -29.28 9.18
C GLU A 128 -20.77 -29.63 10.27
N SER A 129 -20.31 -30.40 11.28
CA SER A 129 -21.17 -30.76 12.42
C SER A 129 -21.62 -29.51 13.19
N ALA A 130 -20.71 -28.57 13.45
CA ALA A 130 -21.05 -27.33 14.14
C ALA A 130 -22.02 -26.45 13.35
N LEU A 131 -21.80 -26.28 12.06
CA LEU A 131 -22.70 -25.49 11.21
C LEU A 131 -24.10 -26.10 11.11
N LYS A 132 -24.18 -27.44 11.02
CA LYS A 132 -25.46 -28.17 11.03
C LYS A 132 -26.21 -27.94 12.34
N ASP A 133 -25.52 -28.08 13.48
CA ASP A 133 -26.16 -27.89 14.79
C ASP A 133 -26.59 -26.43 14.99
N GLN A 134 -25.81 -25.46 14.56
CA GLN A 134 -26.17 -24.04 14.60
C GLN A 134 -27.44 -23.76 13.77
N ARG A 135 -27.57 -24.34 12.58
CA ARG A 135 -28.80 -24.21 11.78
C ARG A 135 -30.00 -24.88 12.45
N ASN A 136 -29.81 -26.03 13.11
CA ASN A 136 -30.88 -26.68 13.86
C ASN A 136 -31.37 -25.80 15.02
N LEU A 137 -30.43 -25.13 15.75
CA LEU A 137 -30.80 -24.19 16.82
C LEU A 137 -31.57 -22.97 16.31
N ILE A 138 -31.22 -22.46 15.10
CA ILE A 138 -32.01 -21.41 14.46
C ILE A 138 -33.43 -21.91 14.15
N ALA A 139 -33.57 -23.08 13.54
CA ALA A 139 -34.85 -23.68 13.18
C ALA A 139 -35.73 -24.02 14.40
N GLU A 140 -35.10 -24.39 15.55
CA GLU A 140 -35.82 -24.69 16.79
C GLU A 140 -36.45 -23.45 17.43
N HIS A 141 -35.80 -22.29 17.31
CA HIS A 141 -36.22 -21.09 18.04
C HIS A 141 -36.91 -20.02 17.18
N ILE A 142 -36.89 -20.18 15.84
CA ILE A 142 -37.51 -19.23 14.91
C ILE A 142 -38.55 -19.97 14.05
N ASP A 143 -39.80 -19.60 14.22
CA ASP A 143 -40.92 -20.21 13.50
C ASP A 143 -41.03 -19.71 12.05
N ARG A 144 -40.01 -20.03 11.26
CA ARG A 144 -39.93 -19.80 9.80
C ARG A 144 -39.00 -20.85 9.18
N PRO A 145 -39.16 -21.15 7.87
CA PRO A 145 -38.20 -22.02 7.18
C PRO A 145 -36.77 -21.48 7.32
N VAL A 146 -35.84 -22.33 7.76
CA VAL A 146 -34.46 -21.91 8.07
C VAL A 146 -33.74 -21.28 6.87
N GLU A 147 -34.13 -21.65 5.66
CA GLU A 147 -33.62 -21.13 4.39
C GLU A 147 -34.03 -19.66 4.14
N THR A 148 -35.05 -19.18 4.85
CA THR A 148 -35.54 -17.79 4.75
C THR A 148 -34.91 -16.87 5.80
N ILE A 149 -34.18 -17.43 6.74
CA ILE A 149 -33.50 -16.70 7.81
C ILE A 149 -32.11 -16.29 7.35
N PRO A 150 -31.73 -15.00 7.40
CA PRO A 150 -30.42 -14.56 6.95
C PRO A 150 -29.28 -15.22 7.75
N GLN A 151 -28.41 -15.94 7.06
CA GLN A 151 -27.25 -16.62 7.61
C GLN A 151 -26.02 -16.29 6.79
N ALA A 152 -24.87 -16.11 7.45
CA ALA A 152 -23.62 -15.78 6.80
C ALA A 152 -22.48 -16.68 7.30
N PHE A 153 -21.57 -17.02 6.41
CA PHE A 153 -20.37 -17.79 6.70
C PHE A 153 -19.16 -17.05 6.11
N THR A 154 -18.16 -16.76 6.94
CA THR A 154 -16.94 -16.05 6.52
C THR A 154 -15.74 -16.99 6.58
N PRO A 155 -15.19 -17.46 5.46
CA PRO A 155 -14.01 -18.32 5.41
C PRO A 155 -12.73 -17.48 5.63
N TYR A 156 -12.50 -17.06 6.87
CA TYR A 156 -11.38 -16.19 7.25
C TYR A 156 -10.18 -17.00 7.76
N LYS A 157 -8.96 -16.61 7.39
CA LYS A 157 -7.70 -17.27 7.76
C LYS A 157 -7.73 -18.78 7.45
N GLU A 158 -7.49 -19.64 8.45
CA GLU A 158 -7.48 -21.11 8.29
C GLU A 158 -8.83 -21.68 7.86
N VAL A 159 -9.93 -20.99 8.09
CA VAL A 159 -11.26 -21.43 7.68
C VAL A 159 -11.39 -21.42 6.15
N LEU A 160 -10.66 -20.56 5.45
CA LEU A 160 -10.63 -20.59 3.97
C LEU A 160 -9.96 -21.86 3.44
N GLU A 161 -8.92 -22.34 4.11
CA GLU A 161 -8.28 -23.61 3.77
C GLU A 161 -9.23 -24.79 4.06
N ILE A 162 -9.93 -24.77 5.19
CA ILE A 162 -10.92 -25.80 5.54
C ILE A 162 -12.05 -25.83 4.49
N TYR A 163 -12.56 -24.65 4.10
CA TYR A 163 -13.57 -24.52 3.05
C TYR A 163 -13.07 -25.09 1.72
N SER A 164 -11.86 -24.76 1.34
CA SER A 164 -11.24 -25.22 0.08
C SER A 164 -10.93 -26.72 0.08
N ASN A 165 -10.91 -27.38 1.24
CA ASN A 165 -10.74 -28.82 1.40
C ASN A 165 -12.06 -29.60 1.47
N GLY A 166 -13.16 -29.03 0.98
CA GLY A 166 -14.41 -29.72 0.74
C GLY A 166 -15.46 -29.54 1.84
N LEU A 167 -15.43 -28.45 2.60
CA LEU A 167 -16.55 -28.09 3.49
C LEU A 167 -17.80 -27.82 2.66
N GLU A 168 -18.87 -28.54 2.94
CA GLU A 168 -20.18 -28.33 2.31
C GLU A 168 -21.02 -27.30 3.08
N LEU A 169 -21.52 -26.30 2.36
CA LEU A 169 -22.41 -25.26 2.88
C LEU A 169 -23.77 -25.34 2.19
N PRO A 170 -24.91 -25.23 2.91
CA PRO A 170 -26.23 -25.09 2.31
C PRO A 170 -26.29 -23.88 1.37
N ASP A 171 -26.98 -24.01 0.24
CA ASP A 171 -26.99 -23.02 -0.83
C ASP A 171 -27.55 -21.65 -0.42
N ASP A 172 -28.42 -21.61 0.57
CA ASP A 172 -29.05 -20.41 1.12
C ASP A 172 -28.12 -19.55 2.02
N VAL A 173 -27.01 -20.13 2.50
CA VAL A 173 -26.04 -19.40 3.34
C VAL A 173 -25.21 -18.47 2.49
N THR A 174 -25.14 -17.19 2.87
CA THR A 174 -24.29 -16.19 2.21
C THR A 174 -22.83 -16.42 2.56
N ILE A 175 -21.96 -16.57 1.56
CA ILE A 175 -20.51 -16.65 1.77
C ILE A 175 -19.93 -15.24 1.78
N ILE A 176 -19.26 -14.83 2.85
CA ILE A 176 -18.61 -13.53 2.96
C ILE A 176 -17.11 -13.69 2.72
N TRP A 177 -16.64 -13.26 1.54
CA TRP A 177 -15.24 -13.39 1.15
C TRP A 177 -14.38 -12.33 1.84
N PRO A 178 -13.32 -12.71 2.57
CA PRO A 178 -12.39 -11.78 3.19
C PRO A 178 -11.30 -11.33 2.21
N ASP A 179 -10.78 -10.12 2.45
CA ASP A 179 -9.49 -9.70 1.92
C ASP A 179 -8.32 -10.33 2.70
N ASP A 180 -7.09 -10.01 2.30
CA ASP A 180 -5.86 -10.43 2.98
C ASP A 180 -5.47 -9.52 4.16
N ASN A 181 -6.40 -8.73 4.69
CA ASN A 181 -6.25 -7.67 5.68
C ASN A 181 -5.54 -6.40 5.18
N PHE A 182 -5.06 -6.38 3.94
CA PHE A 182 -4.35 -5.24 3.33
C PHE A 182 -5.06 -4.71 2.08
N GLY A 183 -6.31 -5.13 1.87
CA GLY A 183 -7.19 -4.64 0.80
C GLY A 183 -7.19 -5.47 -0.47
N TYR A 184 -6.56 -6.65 -0.51
CA TYR A 184 -6.57 -7.56 -1.67
C TYR A 184 -7.47 -8.76 -1.41
N MET A 185 -8.50 -8.95 -2.25
CA MET A 185 -9.41 -10.10 -2.13
C MET A 185 -8.67 -11.40 -2.41
N LYS A 186 -8.72 -12.32 -1.43
CA LYS A 186 -7.99 -13.60 -1.49
C LYS A 186 -8.63 -14.62 -2.42
N ARG A 187 -9.95 -14.63 -2.46
CA ARG A 187 -10.77 -15.51 -3.25
C ARG A 187 -12.14 -14.89 -3.49
N LEU A 188 -12.77 -15.20 -4.59
CA LEU A 188 -14.14 -14.83 -4.91
C LEU A 188 -14.91 -16.08 -5.39
N SER A 189 -16.23 -15.93 -5.56
CA SER A 189 -17.11 -17.03 -5.97
C SER A 189 -16.73 -17.55 -7.35
N GLY A 190 -16.42 -18.85 -7.44
CA GLY A 190 -16.29 -19.57 -8.70
C GLY A 190 -17.65 -19.74 -9.42
N LEU A 191 -17.64 -20.22 -10.66
CA LEU A 191 -18.85 -20.35 -11.49
C LEU A 191 -19.96 -21.18 -10.84
N HIS A 192 -19.60 -22.18 -10.05
CA HIS A 192 -20.58 -22.98 -9.30
C HIS A 192 -21.14 -22.19 -8.12
N GLU A 193 -20.28 -21.54 -7.35
CA GLU A 193 -20.69 -20.75 -6.17
C GLU A 193 -21.54 -19.52 -6.53
N GLN A 194 -21.33 -18.94 -7.72
CA GLN A 194 -22.16 -17.83 -8.23
C GLN A 194 -23.63 -18.20 -8.45
N LYS A 195 -23.96 -19.50 -8.52
CA LYS A 195 -25.33 -20.00 -8.69
C LYS A 195 -26.07 -20.19 -7.37
N ARG A 196 -25.39 -20.06 -6.23
CA ARG A 196 -25.96 -20.24 -4.90
C ARG A 196 -27.08 -19.21 -4.64
N SER A 197 -28.19 -19.62 -4.03
CA SER A 197 -29.29 -18.72 -3.65
C SER A 197 -28.89 -17.72 -2.55
N GLY A 198 -27.98 -18.11 -1.66
CA GLY A 198 -27.40 -17.24 -0.63
C GLY A 198 -26.46 -16.17 -1.16
N ARG A 199 -25.97 -16.32 -2.43
CA ARG A 199 -25.01 -15.39 -3.06
C ARG A 199 -23.75 -15.22 -2.21
N ALA A 200 -23.07 -14.09 -2.35
CA ALA A 200 -21.87 -13.79 -1.56
C ALA A 200 -21.86 -12.33 -1.05
N GLY A 201 -20.90 -12.04 -0.22
CA GLY A 201 -20.58 -10.74 0.31
C GLY A 201 -19.09 -10.55 0.47
N VAL A 202 -18.68 -9.43 1.05
CA VAL A 202 -17.28 -9.09 1.33
C VAL A 202 -17.05 -8.73 2.79
N TYR A 203 -15.86 -9.04 3.27
CA TYR A 203 -15.32 -8.58 4.55
C TYR A 203 -14.00 -7.87 4.24
N TYR A 204 -14.02 -6.55 4.24
CA TYR A 204 -12.95 -5.69 3.74
C TYR A 204 -12.33 -4.84 4.85
N HIS A 205 -11.00 -4.80 4.94
CA HIS A 205 -10.29 -4.03 5.96
C HIS A 205 -9.97 -2.60 5.49
N VAL A 206 -10.52 -1.58 6.15
CA VAL A 206 -10.11 -0.19 6.01
C VAL A 206 -9.02 0.20 7.01
N SER A 207 -8.84 -0.61 8.05
CA SER A 207 -7.74 -0.59 9.00
C SER A 207 -7.52 -2.00 9.56
N TYR A 208 -6.29 -2.31 10.00
CA TYR A 208 -5.98 -3.65 10.50
C TYR A 208 -4.95 -3.60 11.63
N LEU A 209 -5.18 -4.45 12.64
CA LEU A 209 -4.25 -4.75 13.73
C LEU A 209 -3.67 -6.14 13.51
N GLY A 210 -2.42 -6.25 13.05
CA GLY A 210 -1.78 -7.54 12.80
C GLY A 210 -0.50 -7.46 11.98
N VAL A 211 -0.02 -8.65 11.57
CA VAL A 211 1.22 -8.81 10.79
C VAL A 211 0.99 -8.62 9.29
N PRO A 212 1.98 -8.13 8.52
CA PRO A 212 3.35 -7.77 8.93
C PRO A 212 3.45 -6.47 9.72
N HIS A 213 2.49 -5.55 9.59
CA HIS A 213 2.44 -4.30 10.32
C HIS A 213 1.00 -3.75 10.39
N SER A 214 0.59 -3.28 11.55
CA SER A 214 -0.72 -2.63 11.72
C SER A 214 -0.79 -1.28 11.02
N TYR A 215 -1.98 -0.89 10.54
CA TYR A 215 -2.28 0.44 10.02
C TYR A 215 -3.60 0.93 10.63
N LEU A 216 -3.48 1.69 11.73
CA LEU A 216 -4.59 2.13 12.58
C LEU A 216 -4.60 3.65 12.81
N TRP A 217 -3.52 4.36 12.48
CA TRP A 217 -3.37 5.76 12.82
C TRP A 217 -4.38 6.65 12.09
N TYR A 218 -4.43 6.54 10.78
CA TYR A 218 -5.48 7.08 9.93
C TYR A 218 -5.53 6.28 8.62
N SER A 219 -6.65 6.37 7.93
CA SER A 219 -6.82 5.56 6.74
C SER A 219 -5.98 6.07 5.58
N THR A 220 -5.21 5.16 4.98
CA THR A 220 -4.35 5.39 3.82
C THR A 220 -4.62 4.40 2.69
N THR A 221 -5.70 3.62 2.78
CA THR A 221 -6.11 2.71 1.71
C THR A 221 -6.56 3.50 0.50
N PRO A 222 -5.94 3.28 -0.68
CA PRO A 222 -6.29 4.04 -1.87
C PRO A 222 -7.72 3.79 -2.34
N PRO A 223 -8.51 4.82 -2.64
CA PRO A 223 -9.85 4.66 -3.21
C PRO A 223 -9.90 3.79 -4.47
N ALA A 224 -8.90 3.92 -5.35
CA ALA A 224 -8.80 3.13 -6.56
C ALA A 224 -8.59 1.64 -6.27
N LEU A 225 -7.79 1.29 -5.26
CA LEU A 225 -7.61 -0.11 -4.83
C LEU A 225 -8.91 -0.67 -4.25
N MET A 226 -9.60 0.11 -3.40
CA MET A 226 -10.90 -0.30 -2.85
C MET A 226 -11.91 -0.59 -3.97
N TYR A 227 -12.02 0.32 -4.94
CA TYR A 227 -12.92 0.14 -6.08
C TYR A 227 -12.58 -1.09 -6.89
N GLU A 228 -11.31 -1.26 -7.25
CA GLU A 228 -10.86 -2.41 -8.05
C GLU A 228 -11.20 -3.74 -7.38
N GLU A 229 -10.93 -3.85 -6.09
CA GLU A 229 -11.16 -5.08 -5.33
C GLU A 229 -12.64 -5.35 -5.06
N LEU A 230 -13.42 -4.30 -4.75
CA LEU A 230 -14.85 -4.43 -4.49
C LEU A 230 -15.66 -4.59 -5.77
N ARG A 231 -15.26 -3.96 -6.88
CA ARG A 231 -15.93 -4.11 -8.17
C ARG A 231 -15.83 -5.55 -8.68
N LYS A 232 -14.65 -6.14 -8.66
CA LYS A 232 -14.49 -7.54 -9.05
C LYS A 232 -15.24 -8.52 -8.13
N ALA A 233 -15.37 -8.18 -6.83
CA ALA A 233 -16.17 -8.98 -5.90
C ALA A 233 -17.67 -8.91 -6.26
N TYR A 234 -18.19 -7.72 -6.52
CA TYR A 234 -19.56 -7.51 -6.95
C TYR A 234 -19.87 -8.24 -8.25
N ASP A 235 -18.99 -8.13 -9.24
CA ASP A 235 -19.14 -8.77 -10.55
C ASP A 235 -19.13 -10.32 -10.47
N THR A 236 -18.63 -10.87 -9.36
CA THR A 236 -18.67 -12.32 -9.05
C THR A 236 -19.69 -12.68 -7.98
N THR A 237 -20.79 -11.92 -7.91
CA THR A 237 -21.97 -12.13 -7.05
C THR A 237 -21.80 -11.82 -5.56
N ALA A 238 -20.73 -11.14 -5.16
CA ALA A 238 -20.60 -10.65 -3.79
C ALA A 238 -21.37 -9.33 -3.60
N ASP A 239 -22.67 -9.39 -3.76
CA ASP A 239 -23.60 -8.25 -3.75
C ASP A 239 -24.62 -8.30 -2.58
N ARG A 240 -24.52 -9.29 -1.68
CA ARG A 240 -25.51 -9.50 -0.63
C ARG A 240 -25.21 -8.76 0.67
N ILE A 241 -24.01 -8.92 1.18
CA ILE A 241 -23.57 -8.31 2.46
C ILE A 241 -22.16 -7.77 2.29
N TRP A 242 -21.99 -6.48 2.56
CA TRP A 242 -20.68 -5.85 2.58
C TRP A 242 -20.35 -5.39 3.99
N LEU A 243 -19.26 -5.92 4.56
CA LEU A 243 -18.75 -5.60 5.89
C LEU A 243 -17.42 -4.87 5.78
N ALA A 244 -17.35 -3.64 6.31
CA ALA A 244 -16.09 -2.95 6.54
C ALA A 244 -15.55 -3.31 7.92
N ASN A 245 -14.35 -3.85 7.99
CA ASN A 245 -13.59 -3.91 9.23
C ASN A 245 -12.91 -2.55 9.44
N CYS A 246 -13.30 -1.88 10.52
CA CYS A 246 -12.75 -0.60 10.93
C CYS A 246 -12.42 -0.66 12.42
N GLY A 247 -11.17 -0.38 12.79
CA GLY A 247 -10.75 -0.33 14.19
C GLY A 247 -11.39 0.84 14.91
N ASP A 248 -10.98 2.06 14.55
CA ASP A 248 -11.60 3.29 15.01
C ASP A 248 -12.26 4.02 13.83
N LEU A 249 -13.44 4.59 14.06
CA LEU A 249 -14.12 5.40 13.03
C LEU A 249 -13.37 6.70 12.74
N LYS A 250 -12.73 7.28 13.77
CA LYS A 250 -11.88 8.44 13.61
C LYS A 250 -10.58 8.06 12.88
N GLY A 251 -10.22 8.91 11.92
CA GLY A 251 -9.13 8.66 11.00
C GLY A 251 -9.49 7.80 9.79
N ALA A 252 -10.67 7.16 9.77
CA ALA A 252 -11.17 6.34 8.66
C ALA A 252 -12.46 6.88 8.03
N GLU A 253 -12.91 8.09 8.38
CA GLU A 253 -14.21 8.64 8.00
C GLU A 253 -14.43 8.64 6.48
N MET A 254 -13.44 9.07 5.72
CA MET A 254 -13.55 9.17 4.25
C MET A 254 -13.62 7.77 3.61
N GLN A 255 -12.79 6.81 4.04
CA GLN A 255 -12.78 5.47 3.48
C GLN A 255 -14.05 4.68 3.86
N VAL A 256 -14.55 4.84 5.08
CA VAL A 256 -15.83 4.25 5.50
C VAL A 256 -16.98 4.84 4.67
N SER A 257 -17.00 6.17 4.45
CA SER A 257 -17.98 6.82 3.59
C SER A 257 -17.93 6.28 2.16
N LEU A 258 -16.72 6.17 1.58
CA LEU A 258 -16.52 5.62 0.24
C LEU A 258 -16.98 4.16 0.14
N PHE A 259 -16.60 3.32 1.11
CA PHE A 259 -17.01 1.92 1.14
C PHE A 259 -18.55 1.78 1.16
N LEU A 260 -19.22 2.55 2.00
CA LEU A 260 -20.68 2.50 2.14
C LEU A 260 -21.41 3.14 0.94
N ASP A 261 -20.84 4.18 0.33
CA ASP A 261 -21.37 4.74 -0.91
C ASP A 261 -21.27 3.73 -2.06
N MET A 262 -20.15 2.99 -2.18
CA MET A 262 -20.00 1.90 -3.17
C MET A 262 -20.92 0.73 -2.85
N ALA A 263 -21.09 0.35 -1.58
CA ALA A 263 -22.01 -0.71 -1.18
C ALA A 263 -23.47 -0.37 -1.51
N TYR A 264 -23.83 0.91 -1.47
CA TYR A 264 -25.17 1.37 -1.82
C TYR A 264 -25.40 1.40 -3.34
N ASP A 265 -24.43 1.85 -4.11
CA ASP A 265 -24.51 1.95 -5.58
C ASP A 265 -23.12 1.93 -6.20
N ILE A 266 -22.58 0.72 -6.45
CA ILE A 266 -21.26 0.57 -7.05
C ILE A 266 -21.24 0.98 -8.53
N ASP A 267 -22.39 0.95 -9.21
CA ASP A 267 -22.47 1.28 -10.63
C ASP A 267 -22.33 2.79 -10.91
N SER A 268 -22.50 3.62 -9.89
CA SER A 268 -22.18 5.06 -9.95
C SER A 268 -20.67 5.35 -9.94
N PHE A 269 -19.84 4.35 -9.65
CA PHE A 269 -18.38 4.48 -9.58
C PHE A 269 -17.69 3.87 -10.80
N ASN A 270 -16.53 4.42 -11.11
CA ASN A 270 -15.59 3.90 -12.11
C ASN A 270 -14.15 4.27 -11.74
N ALA A 271 -13.16 3.72 -12.42
CA ALA A 271 -11.75 3.95 -12.14
C ALA A 271 -11.35 5.45 -12.14
N ASN A 272 -12.01 6.28 -12.94
CA ASN A 272 -11.68 7.72 -13.04
C ASN A 272 -12.36 8.56 -11.94
N ASN A 273 -13.61 8.26 -11.58
CA ASN A 273 -14.33 9.09 -10.62
C ASN A 273 -14.04 8.72 -9.17
N VAL A 274 -13.61 7.49 -8.89
CA VAL A 274 -13.25 7.06 -7.53
C VAL A 274 -12.02 7.78 -7.00
N VAL A 275 -11.04 8.09 -7.85
CA VAL A 275 -9.81 8.79 -7.43
C VAL A 275 -10.05 10.23 -7.02
N THR A 276 -11.10 10.84 -7.54
CA THR A 276 -11.51 12.22 -7.17
C THR A 276 -12.48 12.26 -5.99
N TYR A 277 -12.91 11.10 -5.48
CA TYR A 277 -13.85 11.03 -4.35
C TYR A 277 -13.35 11.77 -3.11
N PRO A 278 -12.10 11.64 -2.65
CA PRO A 278 -11.60 12.35 -1.48
C PRO A 278 -11.71 13.87 -1.62
N ALA A 279 -11.37 14.42 -2.76
CA ALA A 279 -11.45 15.85 -3.02
C ALA A 279 -12.90 16.34 -3.05
N ARG A 280 -13.80 15.61 -3.71
CA ARG A 280 -15.23 15.93 -3.74
C ARG A 280 -15.88 15.83 -2.36
N TRP A 281 -15.50 14.82 -1.58
CA TRP A 281 -15.98 14.62 -0.22
C TRP A 281 -15.60 15.81 0.68
N LEU A 282 -14.35 16.30 0.59
CA LEU A 282 -13.88 17.49 1.30
C LEU A 282 -14.55 18.77 0.78
N ALA A 283 -14.70 18.94 -0.53
CA ALA A 283 -15.30 20.11 -1.14
C ALA A 283 -16.78 20.29 -0.70
N LYS A 284 -17.54 19.21 -0.57
CA LYS A 284 -18.90 19.24 -0.02
C LYS A 284 -18.96 19.76 1.41
N MET A 285 -17.90 19.58 2.22
CA MET A 285 -17.87 20.02 3.62
C MET A 285 -17.30 21.42 3.79
N PHE A 286 -16.28 21.77 3.01
CA PHE A 286 -15.49 23.00 3.21
C PHE A 286 -15.68 24.04 2.11
N GLY A 287 -16.29 23.68 1.00
CA GLY A 287 -16.58 24.57 -0.12
C GLY A 287 -15.98 24.11 -1.44
N GLU A 288 -16.80 24.19 -2.50
CA GLU A 288 -16.41 23.77 -3.87
C GLU A 288 -15.27 24.61 -4.46
N GLN A 289 -15.07 25.84 -4.00
CA GLN A 289 -13.97 26.71 -4.41
C GLN A 289 -12.58 26.13 -4.07
N TYR A 290 -12.51 25.19 -3.14
CA TYR A 290 -11.27 24.53 -2.73
C TYR A 290 -11.02 23.18 -3.43
N TYR A 291 -11.91 22.73 -4.33
CA TYR A 291 -11.85 21.40 -4.94
C TYR A 291 -10.49 21.09 -5.55
N SER A 292 -9.93 21.99 -6.38
CA SER A 292 -8.64 21.75 -7.04
C SER A 292 -7.47 21.63 -6.07
N VAL A 293 -7.52 22.36 -4.94
CA VAL A 293 -6.51 22.24 -3.88
C VAL A 293 -6.66 20.92 -3.12
N PHE A 294 -7.90 20.50 -2.86
CA PHE A 294 -8.16 19.20 -2.26
C PHE A 294 -7.72 18.06 -3.16
N GLU A 295 -7.98 18.13 -4.46
CA GLU A 295 -7.58 17.12 -5.42
C GLU A 295 -6.05 16.98 -5.47
N ASP A 296 -5.31 18.07 -5.54
CA ASP A 296 -3.85 18.05 -5.51
C ASP A 296 -3.30 17.47 -4.20
N ILE A 297 -3.80 17.91 -3.04
CA ILE A 297 -3.33 17.41 -1.74
C ILE A 297 -3.66 15.92 -1.57
N THR A 298 -4.91 15.53 -1.85
CA THR A 298 -5.36 14.15 -1.58
C THR A 298 -4.76 13.15 -2.54
N SER A 299 -4.65 13.47 -3.83
CA SER A 299 -4.00 12.58 -4.80
C SER A 299 -2.53 12.35 -4.47
N SER A 300 -1.76 13.42 -4.18
CA SER A 300 -0.36 13.29 -3.77
C SER A 300 -0.21 12.52 -2.47
N HIS A 301 -1.02 12.83 -1.45
CA HIS A 301 -0.97 12.12 -0.16
C HIS A 301 -1.25 10.62 -0.31
N ILE A 302 -2.27 10.24 -1.08
CA ILE A 302 -2.64 8.85 -1.32
C ILE A 302 -1.54 8.13 -2.12
N ASN A 303 -0.98 8.74 -3.16
CA ASN A 303 0.09 8.15 -3.95
C ASN A 303 1.37 7.92 -3.12
N LEU A 304 1.75 8.87 -2.27
CA LEU A 304 2.87 8.72 -1.35
C LEU A 304 2.63 7.62 -0.32
N ALA A 305 1.41 7.54 0.23
CA ALA A 305 1.02 6.48 1.17
C ALA A 305 0.87 5.12 0.51
N PHE A 306 0.46 5.06 -0.77
CA PHE A 306 0.41 3.83 -1.56
C PHE A 306 1.78 3.16 -1.62
N SER A 307 2.82 3.92 -1.96
CA SER A 307 4.19 3.37 -2.03
C SER A 307 4.72 2.93 -0.66
N ARG A 308 4.42 3.64 0.40
CA ARG A 308 4.72 3.28 1.80
C ARG A 308 3.85 4.06 2.76
N LYS A 309 3.04 3.35 3.57
CA LYS A 309 2.24 4.01 4.61
C LYS A 309 3.14 4.73 5.62
N PRO A 310 2.71 5.89 6.15
CA PRO A 310 3.50 6.60 7.17
C PRO A 310 3.82 5.77 8.40
N GLU A 311 2.89 4.91 8.83
CA GLU A 311 3.10 4.00 9.96
C GLU A 311 4.20 2.96 9.70
N TYR A 312 4.49 2.67 8.42
CA TYR A 312 5.51 1.68 8.05
C TYR A 312 6.92 2.28 7.97
N MET A 313 7.05 3.59 8.15
CA MET A 313 8.34 4.26 8.13
C MET A 313 9.18 3.86 9.36
N GLY A 314 10.43 3.45 9.13
CA GLY A 314 11.33 3.03 10.21
C GLY A 314 11.09 1.59 10.72
N TRP A 315 10.31 0.79 10.00
CA TRP A 315 9.99 -0.60 10.35
C TRP A 315 10.49 -1.58 9.30
N GLY A 316 11.15 -2.65 9.75
CA GLY A 316 11.34 -3.86 8.96
C GLY A 316 10.22 -4.86 9.24
N TYR A 317 10.06 -5.80 8.32
CA TYR A 317 8.96 -6.77 8.34
C TYR A 317 9.17 -7.95 9.29
N TRP A 318 10.06 -7.93 10.22
CA TRP A 318 10.22 -8.99 11.22
C TRP A 318 10.04 -8.50 12.61
N ASN A 319 9.07 -7.65 12.82
CA ASN A 319 8.65 -7.39 14.17
C ASN A 319 7.63 -8.44 14.53
N ASN A 320 8.08 -9.42 15.29
CA ASN A 320 7.22 -10.42 15.85
C ASN A 320 6.19 -9.70 16.74
N TYR A 321 4.98 -9.55 16.21
CA TYR A 321 3.86 -8.92 16.89
C TYR A 321 3.61 -9.50 18.30
N TRP A 322 4.00 -10.75 18.52
CA TRP A 322 3.74 -11.53 19.74
C TRP A 322 4.96 -11.72 20.67
N GLY A 323 6.00 -10.94 20.58
CA GLY A 323 7.06 -10.99 21.59
C GLY A 323 8.51 -11.04 21.13
N GLY A 324 8.79 -10.78 19.87
CA GLY A 324 10.15 -10.47 19.40
C GLY A 324 10.38 -8.97 19.46
N GLY A 325 11.42 -8.53 20.16
CA GLY A 325 11.75 -7.12 20.29
C GLY A 325 11.79 -6.39 18.94
N GLU A 326 11.37 -5.13 18.96
CA GLU A 326 11.33 -4.25 17.80
C GLU A 326 12.68 -4.12 17.11
N LYS A 327 12.75 -4.51 15.87
CA LYS A 327 13.86 -4.07 15.02
C LYS A 327 13.41 -2.83 14.25
N ARG A 328 13.88 -1.67 14.70
CA ARG A 328 13.87 -0.50 13.85
C ARG A 328 14.77 -0.77 12.66
N THR A 329 14.26 -0.51 11.48
CA THR A 329 15.01 -0.63 10.25
C THR A 329 14.97 0.69 9.51
N ASP A 330 15.99 0.91 8.73
CA ASP A 330 16.00 2.00 7.78
C ASP A 330 14.96 1.76 6.69
N THR A 331 14.43 2.84 6.13
CA THR A 331 13.61 2.75 4.93
C THR A 331 14.50 2.37 3.75
N GLU A 332 13.92 1.76 2.75
CA GLU A 332 14.64 1.36 1.53
C GLU A 332 14.71 2.49 0.49
N PHE A 333 14.16 3.68 0.76
CA PHE A 333 14.27 4.83 -0.16
C PHE A 333 15.72 5.22 -0.36
N SER A 334 16.13 5.30 -1.62
CA SER A 334 17.51 5.64 -1.95
C SER A 334 17.81 7.12 -1.73
N PHE A 335 18.96 7.40 -1.13
CA PHE A 335 19.49 8.76 -0.95
C PHE A 335 20.40 9.20 -2.08
N ALA A 336 21.01 8.25 -2.77
CA ALA A 336 21.97 8.50 -3.83
C ALA A 336 21.39 8.31 -5.23
N ASN A 337 20.43 7.38 -5.38
CA ASN A 337 19.93 7.00 -6.70
C ASN A 337 18.53 7.58 -6.93
N TYR A 338 18.32 8.14 -8.11
CA TYR A 338 17.02 8.61 -8.64
C TYR A 338 16.33 9.68 -7.78
N ASN A 339 17.05 10.36 -6.89
CA ASN A 339 16.53 11.36 -5.93
C ASN A 339 15.32 10.89 -5.10
N GLU A 340 15.16 9.60 -4.91
CA GLU A 340 13.94 8.95 -4.42
C GLU A 340 13.50 9.47 -3.04
N ALA A 341 14.42 9.51 -2.08
CA ALA A 341 14.14 10.01 -0.73
C ALA A 341 13.84 11.51 -0.73
N GLU A 342 14.59 12.31 -1.49
CA GLU A 342 14.42 13.76 -1.54
C GLU A 342 13.12 14.14 -2.25
N ASN A 343 12.79 13.50 -3.38
CA ASN A 343 11.52 13.72 -4.09
C ASN A 343 10.32 13.44 -3.18
N ARG A 344 10.38 12.35 -2.39
CA ARG A 344 9.33 12.02 -1.42
C ARG A 344 9.17 13.09 -0.33
N LEU A 345 10.27 13.56 0.25
CA LEU A 345 10.24 14.59 1.29
C LEU A 345 9.74 15.94 0.75
N ASN A 346 10.18 16.31 -0.45
CA ASN A 346 9.76 17.56 -1.10
C ASN A 346 8.26 17.55 -1.40
N GLU A 347 7.73 16.42 -1.87
CA GLU A 347 6.31 16.32 -2.17
C GLU A 347 5.45 16.37 -0.89
N TYR A 348 5.86 15.68 0.19
CA TYR A 348 5.18 15.82 1.48
C TYR A 348 5.22 17.24 2.01
N SER A 349 6.36 17.93 1.91
CA SER A 349 6.49 19.35 2.32
C SER A 349 5.60 20.27 1.50
N ARG A 350 5.49 20.01 0.18
CA ARG A 350 4.64 20.79 -0.72
C ARG A 350 3.17 20.69 -0.32
N ILE A 351 2.65 19.48 -0.15
CA ILE A 351 1.24 19.28 0.23
C ILE A 351 0.96 19.67 1.68
N GLY A 352 1.91 19.43 2.59
CA GLY A 352 1.81 19.87 3.99
C GLY A 352 1.69 21.38 4.12
N LYS A 353 2.48 22.12 3.34
CA LYS A 353 2.37 23.60 3.29
C LYS A 353 1.06 24.09 2.72
N LYS A 354 0.52 23.42 1.68
CA LYS A 354 -0.81 23.74 1.14
C LYS A 354 -1.92 23.49 2.17
N ALA A 355 -1.88 22.35 2.88
CA ALA A 355 -2.85 22.04 3.93
C ALA A 355 -2.79 23.05 5.09
N GLU A 356 -1.60 23.47 5.51
CA GLU A 356 -1.40 24.48 6.54
C GLU A 356 -1.98 25.86 6.13
N ASN A 357 -1.69 26.30 4.92
CA ASN A 357 -2.20 27.56 4.39
C ASN A 357 -3.74 27.54 4.28
N LEU A 358 -4.30 26.43 3.86
CA LEU A 358 -5.75 26.27 3.74
C LEU A 358 -6.42 26.27 5.13
N LEU A 359 -5.86 25.56 6.12
CA LEU A 359 -6.35 25.59 7.50
C LEU A 359 -6.42 27.03 8.04
N ALA A 360 -5.38 27.83 7.78
CA ALA A 360 -5.34 29.23 8.22
C ALA A 360 -6.37 30.13 7.52
N SER A 361 -6.82 29.77 6.31
CA SER A 361 -7.79 30.55 5.52
C SER A 361 -9.25 30.21 5.80
N LEU A 362 -9.53 29.05 6.41
CA LEU A 362 -10.89 28.61 6.74
C LEU A 362 -11.45 29.38 7.94
N ASP A 363 -12.79 29.52 7.99
CA ASP A 363 -13.48 30.05 9.14
C ASP A 363 -13.26 29.18 10.39
N LYS A 364 -13.42 29.82 11.58
CA LYS A 364 -13.12 29.16 12.87
C LYS A 364 -13.97 27.93 13.16
N ASP A 365 -15.19 27.89 12.64
CA ASP A 365 -16.11 26.77 12.87
C ASP A 365 -15.73 25.56 12.03
N SER A 366 -15.21 25.77 10.83
CA SER A 366 -14.70 24.73 9.92
C SER A 366 -13.32 24.19 10.31
N GLN A 367 -12.45 25.01 10.94
CA GLN A 367 -11.08 24.62 11.27
C GLN A 367 -10.95 23.32 12.06
N PRO A 368 -11.76 23.00 13.09
CA PRO A 368 -11.61 21.75 13.84
C PRO A 368 -11.85 20.49 13.01
N ALA A 369 -12.86 20.52 12.13
CA ALA A 369 -13.16 19.40 11.24
C ALA A 369 -12.04 19.25 10.17
N PHE A 370 -11.62 20.35 9.56
CA PHE A 370 -10.53 20.35 8.59
C PHE A 370 -9.21 19.86 9.21
N TYR A 371 -8.91 20.27 10.45
CA TYR A 371 -7.74 19.80 11.19
C TYR A 371 -7.75 18.26 11.29
N GLN A 372 -8.88 17.66 11.62
CA GLN A 372 -9.01 16.20 11.75
C GLN A 372 -8.93 15.48 10.41
N LEU A 373 -9.65 15.97 9.40
CA LEU A 373 -9.93 15.22 8.18
C LEU A 373 -8.83 15.37 7.12
N LEU A 374 -8.07 16.47 7.12
CA LEU A 374 -7.02 16.70 6.13
C LEU A 374 -5.69 17.15 6.72
N TYR A 375 -5.68 18.19 7.56
CA TYR A 375 -4.43 18.77 8.05
C TYR A 375 -3.59 17.75 8.84
N TYR A 376 -4.18 17.13 9.86
CA TYR A 376 -3.47 16.17 10.71
C TYR A 376 -2.95 14.94 9.94
N PRO A 377 -3.73 14.26 9.09
CA PRO A 377 -3.23 13.17 8.27
C PRO A 377 -2.05 13.55 7.37
N VAL A 378 -2.16 14.67 6.65
CA VAL A 378 -1.13 15.14 5.73
C VAL A 378 0.13 15.62 6.46
N LYS A 379 -0.05 16.48 7.49
CA LYS A 379 1.08 17.02 8.26
C LYS A 379 1.76 15.96 9.12
N GLY A 380 0.98 15.04 9.69
CA GLY A 380 1.52 13.91 10.43
C GLY A 380 2.37 13.00 9.54
N ALA A 381 1.90 12.70 8.33
CA ALA A 381 2.66 11.94 7.34
C ALA A 381 3.96 12.67 6.91
N GLU A 382 3.89 13.98 6.66
CA GLU A 382 5.07 14.81 6.37
C GLU A 382 6.11 14.68 7.48
N LEU A 383 5.71 14.95 8.73
CA LEU A 383 6.62 14.94 9.87
C LEU A 383 7.21 13.56 10.12
N MET A 384 6.42 12.50 9.99
CA MET A 384 6.89 11.12 10.14
C MET A 384 7.93 10.74 9.09
N ASN A 385 7.69 11.10 7.82
CA ASN A 385 8.64 10.84 6.74
C ASN A 385 9.93 11.65 6.92
N HIS A 386 9.82 12.94 7.23
CA HIS A 386 11.01 13.77 7.51
C HIS A 386 11.81 13.25 8.70
N MET A 387 11.15 12.91 9.80
CA MET A 387 11.81 12.37 11.00
C MET A 387 12.61 11.11 10.65
N THR A 388 11.98 10.16 9.98
CA THR A 388 12.61 8.86 9.70
C THR A 388 13.72 8.97 8.67
N ILE A 389 13.46 9.59 7.52
CA ILE A 389 14.42 9.71 6.42
C ILE A 389 15.61 10.62 6.84
N LYS A 390 15.35 11.76 7.49
CA LYS A 390 16.45 12.63 7.96
C LYS A 390 17.25 11.98 9.10
N GLY A 391 16.66 11.08 9.90
CA GLY A 391 17.40 10.25 10.84
C GLY A 391 18.41 9.31 10.15
N GLN A 392 18.05 8.76 8.99
CA GLN A 392 18.97 7.98 8.15
C GLN A 392 20.06 8.87 7.53
N TYR A 393 19.70 10.06 7.02
CA TYR A 393 20.67 11.06 6.55
C TYR A 393 21.66 11.44 7.66
N TYR A 394 21.19 11.64 8.90
CA TYR A 394 22.05 11.93 10.03
C TYR A 394 23.17 10.92 10.20
N ARG A 395 22.83 9.61 10.25
CA ARG A 395 23.84 8.57 10.41
C ARG A 395 24.81 8.47 9.22
N GLN A 396 24.32 8.72 8.00
CA GLN A 396 25.19 8.83 6.82
C GLN A 396 26.13 10.03 6.94
N TYR A 397 25.63 11.20 7.36
CA TYR A 397 26.41 12.41 7.52
C TYR A 397 27.49 12.27 8.60
N VAL A 398 27.20 11.56 9.70
CA VAL A 398 28.20 11.24 10.72
C VAL A 398 29.33 10.37 10.12
N ARG A 399 28.97 9.33 9.37
CA ARG A 399 29.97 8.46 8.69
C ARG A 399 30.82 9.22 7.68
N GLN A 400 30.24 10.20 7.00
CA GLN A 400 30.91 11.08 6.04
C GLN A 400 31.65 12.25 6.71
N GLN A 401 31.55 12.39 8.03
CA GLN A 401 32.12 13.49 8.77
C GLN A 401 31.66 14.87 8.28
N ARG A 402 30.39 15.01 7.94
CA ARG A 402 29.80 16.30 7.51
C ARG A 402 29.52 17.20 8.70
N ALA A 403 29.94 18.46 8.62
CA ALA A 403 29.60 19.48 9.61
C ALA A 403 28.07 19.68 9.78
N ALA A 404 27.30 19.38 8.74
CA ALA A 404 25.83 19.42 8.75
C ALA A 404 25.18 18.37 9.69
N ALA A 405 25.89 17.33 10.13
CA ALA A 405 25.30 16.22 10.88
C ALA A 405 24.48 16.68 12.10
N ASN A 406 25.07 17.55 12.94
CA ASN A 406 24.37 18.02 14.15
C ASN A 406 23.12 18.86 13.84
N LEU A 407 23.12 19.63 12.76
CA LEU A 407 21.93 20.37 12.32
C LEU A 407 20.82 19.43 11.87
N ILE A 408 21.16 18.32 11.21
CA ILE A 408 20.19 17.29 10.85
C ILE A 408 19.61 16.61 12.10
N LYS A 409 20.45 16.32 13.09
CA LYS A 409 20.01 15.77 14.39
C LYS A 409 18.96 16.64 15.07
N GLU A 410 19.20 17.93 15.14
CA GLU A 410 18.24 18.89 15.70
C GLU A 410 16.95 18.97 14.87
N LYS A 411 17.03 18.97 13.55
CA LYS A 411 15.84 18.91 12.68
C LYS A 411 15.01 17.65 12.95
N VAL A 412 15.64 16.49 13.14
CA VAL A 412 14.92 15.22 13.43
C VAL A 412 14.17 15.34 14.76
N LYS A 413 14.77 15.89 15.80
CA LYS A 413 14.10 16.16 17.08
C LYS A 413 12.91 17.11 16.89
N ASN A 414 13.11 18.20 16.16
CA ASN A 414 12.06 19.18 15.89
C ASN A 414 10.88 18.56 15.13
N TYR A 415 11.10 17.64 14.20
CA TYR A 415 10.03 16.90 13.53
C TYR A 415 9.26 16.01 14.50
N HIS A 416 9.97 15.31 15.39
CA HIS A 416 9.35 14.50 16.43
C HIS A 416 8.48 15.34 17.38
N ASP A 417 9.03 16.46 17.88
CA ASP A 417 8.32 17.35 18.80
C ASP A 417 7.12 18.01 18.11
N SER A 418 7.26 18.40 16.84
CA SER A 418 6.17 18.93 16.03
C SER A 418 5.05 17.89 15.84
N LEU A 419 5.40 16.62 15.64
CA LEU A 419 4.41 15.54 15.55
C LEU A 419 3.62 15.38 16.86
N GLN A 420 4.29 15.48 18.00
CA GLN A 420 3.62 15.50 19.31
C GLN A 420 2.68 16.69 19.45
N ILE A 421 3.14 17.91 19.09
CA ILE A 421 2.35 19.15 19.17
C ILE A 421 1.07 19.03 18.33
N ILE A 422 1.16 18.58 17.09
CA ILE A 422 -0.05 18.46 16.25
C ILE A 422 -0.99 17.37 16.75
N THR A 423 -0.46 16.30 17.37
CA THR A 423 -1.26 15.24 17.98
C THR A 423 -2.00 15.72 19.22
N GLU A 424 -1.35 16.50 20.07
CA GLU A 424 -1.99 17.17 21.21
C GLU A 424 -3.02 18.20 20.73
N GLY A 425 -2.70 18.93 19.64
CA GLY A 425 -3.64 19.82 18.95
C GLY A 425 -4.92 19.10 18.56
N TYR A 426 -4.82 17.92 17.91
CA TYR A 426 -5.97 17.08 17.58
C TYR A 426 -6.80 16.72 18.80
N ASN A 427 -6.15 16.18 19.83
CA ASN A 427 -6.81 15.74 21.07
C ASN A 427 -7.48 16.88 21.85
N SER A 428 -7.00 18.11 21.69
CA SER A 428 -7.50 19.31 22.36
C SER A 428 -8.65 19.99 21.63
N LEU A 429 -8.96 19.61 20.39
CA LEU A 429 -10.03 20.21 19.59
C LEU A 429 -11.37 20.18 20.32
N LEU A 430 -12.15 21.23 20.15
CA LEU A 430 -13.50 21.37 20.70
C LEU A 430 -13.54 21.12 22.24
N ASN A 431 -12.62 21.78 22.96
CA ASN A 431 -12.45 21.65 24.43
C ASN A 431 -12.14 20.21 24.88
N GLY A 432 -11.33 19.48 24.08
CA GLY A 432 -10.91 18.12 24.40
C GLY A 432 -11.97 17.06 24.13
N LYS A 433 -12.97 17.34 23.25
CA LYS A 433 -13.95 16.35 22.81
C LYS A 433 -13.31 15.07 22.30
N TRP A 434 -12.14 15.20 21.66
CA TRP A 434 -11.40 14.09 21.07
C TRP A 434 -10.16 13.69 21.87
N LYS A 435 -10.12 14.03 23.18
CA LYS A 435 -9.01 13.68 24.06
C LYS A 435 -8.75 12.17 24.05
N TYR A 436 -7.48 11.80 23.88
CA TYR A 436 -6.97 10.42 23.75
C TYR A 436 -7.38 9.68 22.45
N MET A 437 -7.98 10.37 21.48
CA MET A 437 -8.34 9.73 20.22
C MET A 437 -7.10 9.42 19.37
N MET A 438 -6.14 10.35 19.28
CA MET A 438 -4.88 10.13 18.59
C MET A 438 -3.76 9.85 19.59
N SER A 439 -2.99 8.81 19.34
CA SER A 439 -1.85 8.42 20.17
C SER A 439 -0.63 8.13 19.30
N LEU A 440 0.51 8.64 19.72
CA LEU A 440 1.82 8.29 19.16
C LEU A 440 2.42 7.03 19.81
N LYS A 441 1.72 6.47 20.78
CA LYS A 441 2.10 5.22 21.44
C LYS A 441 0.99 4.20 21.24
N GLN A 442 1.28 3.12 20.58
CA GLN A 442 0.44 1.94 20.66
C GLN A 442 0.83 1.12 21.90
N ASN A 443 -0.10 1.04 22.84
CA ASN A 443 0.05 0.22 24.06
C ASN A 443 -0.75 -1.08 23.93
N TYR A 444 -0.60 -1.80 22.84
CA TYR A 444 -1.12 -3.16 22.74
C TYR A 444 -0.02 -4.15 23.12
N GLU A 445 -0.38 -5.25 23.75
CA GLU A 445 0.57 -6.25 24.26
C GLU A 445 1.73 -6.53 23.31
N GLY A 446 2.95 -6.08 23.68
CA GLY A 446 4.17 -6.29 22.90
C GLY A 446 4.36 -5.39 21.67
N SER A 447 3.45 -4.46 21.39
CA SER A 447 3.64 -3.51 20.31
C SER A 447 4.37 -2.25 20.76
N SER A 448 5.31 -1.84 19.98
CA SER A 448 6.07 -0.62 20.16
C SER A 448 5.35 0.61 19.64
N SER A 449 5.85 1.75 20.07
CA SER A 449 5.46 3.03 19.52
C SER A 449 5.92 3.16 18.06
N TYR A 450 5.00 3.41 17.12
CA TYR A 450 5.33 3.70 15.72
C TYR A 450 6.22 4.95 15.57
N PHE A 451 6.21 5.83 16.53
CA PHE A 451 6.70 7.20 16.43
C PHE A 451 7.93 7.45 17.31
N MET A 452 8.79 6.44 17.41
CA MET A 452 10.02 6.59 18.18
C MET A 452 11.06 7.35 17.35
N LEU A 453 11.83 8.19 18.01
CA LEU A 453 12.98 8.84 17.40
C LEU A 453 13.89 7.79 16.72
N PRO A 454 14.37 8.03 15.50
CA PRO A 454 15.37 7.16 14.86
C PRO A 454 16.63 7.04 15.73
N LEU A 455 17.36 5.94 15.56
CA LEU A 455 18.66 5.76 16.22
C LEU A 455 19.62 6.88 15.79
N MET A 456 20.13 7.64 16.77
CA MET A 456 21.05 8.76 16.57
C MET A 456 22.13 8.78 17.66
N GLU A 457 22.71 7.60 17.95
CA GLU A 457 23.66 7.41 19.03
C GLU A 457 25.06 7.99 18.70
N GLU A 458 25.48 7.84 17.46
CA GLU A 458 26.75 8.39 17.00
C GLU A 458 26.68 9.92 16.93
N SER A 459 27.82 10.58 17.05
CA SER A 459 27.92 12.04 16.87
C SER A 459 29.18 12.40 16.13
N TYR A 460 29.17 13.51 15.44
CA TYR A 460 30.33 14.07 14.80
C TYR A 460 30.49 15.55 15.22
N THR A 461 31.66 15.88 15.72
CA THR A 461 32.01 17.28 16.03
C THR A 461 33.08 17.70 15.05
N PRO A 462 32.79 18.66 14.15
CA PRO A 462 33.82 19.23 13.27
C PRO A 462 34.97 19.81 14.05
N VAL A 463 36.20 19.46 13.67
CA VAL A 463 37.42 19.98 14.29
C VAL A 463 38.40 20.47 13.24
N GLY A 464 39.24 21.45 13.61
CA GLY A 464 40.26 22.02 12.70
C GLY A 464 39.68 23.01 11.70
N ALA A 465 40.48 23.40 10.72
CA ALA A 465 40.09 24.30 9.64
C ALA A 465 38.99 23.70 8.74
N PRO A 466 38.25 24.53 8.00
CA PRO A 466 37.30 24.05 7.00
C PRO A 466 37.98 23.09 6.02
N LYS A 467 37.32 21.97 5.73
CA LYS A 467 37.86 20.91 4.87
C LYS A 467 36.84 20.53 3.80
N LEU A 468 37.25 20.67 2.55
CA LEU A 468 36.44 20.33 1.37
C LEU A 468 36.29 18.83 1.24
N ALA A 469 35.05 18.39 1.00
CA ALA A 469 34.74 17.05 0.54
C ALA A 469 33.52 17.10 -0.38
N LEU A 470 33.36 16.07 -1.23
CA LEU A 470 32.30 15.99 -2.22
C LEU A 470 31.50 14.69 -2.09
N GLN A 471 30.25 14.73 -2.52
CA GLN A 471 29.47 13.55 -2.87
C GLN A 471 28.75 13.83 -4.18
N ALA A 472 28.97 13.00 -5.20
CA ALA A 472 28.22 13.06 -6.44
C ALA A 472 26.98 12.16 -6.38
N GLU A 473 25.99 12.46 -7.22
CA GLU A 473 24.79 11.63 -7.37
C GLU A 473 25.18 10.19 -7.76
N SER A 474 24.44 9.22 -7.24
CA SER A 474 24.66 7.78 -7.43
C SER A 474 25.92 7.20 -6.77
N GLU A 475 26.65 7.98 -6.00
CA GLU A 475 27.75 7.46 -5.18
C GLU A 475 27.25 7.01 -3.81
N ILE A 476 27.62 5.78 -3.44
CA ILE A 476 27.43 5.25 -2.09
C ILE A 476 28.79 5.37 -1.38
N LEU A 477 28.90 6.40 -0.54
CA LEU A 477 30.09 6.61 0.26
C LEU A 477 30.00 5.76 1.54
N ASP A 478 30.45 4.49 1.45
CA ASP A 478 30.77 3.69 2.63
C ASP A 478 32.21 4.01 3.10
N LYS A 479 32.57 3.54 4.29
CA LYS A 479 33.87 3.80 4.94
C LYS A 479 35.05 3.57 3.99
N GLY A 480 35.73 4.66 3.63
CA GLY A 480 36.91 4.64 2.78
C GLY A 480 36.70 5.56 1.57
N GLY A 481 37.45 6.63 1.46
CA GLY A 481 37.28 7.65 0.43
C GLY A 481 37.28 7.09 -0.98
N ILE A 482 36.43 7.67 -1.83
CA ILE A 482 36.44 7.41 -3.28
C ILE A 482 37.72 8.07 -3.86
N SER A 483 38.40 7.36 -4.72
CA SER A 483 39.60 7.92 -5.36
C SER A 483 39.28 8.95 -6.45
N TYR A 484 38.01 8.99 -6.93
CA TYR A 484 37.50 9.97 -7.89
C TYR A 484 35.97 9.97 -7.87
N HIS A 485 35.36 11.15 -8.00
CA HIS A 485 33.93 11.32 -8.10
C HIS A 485 33.46 11.28 -9.55
N SER A 486 32.29 10.69 -9.80
CA SER A 486 31.66 10.66 -11.13
C SER A 486 30.16 10.81 -11.05
N LEU A 487 29.59 11.60 -11.94
CA LEU A 487 28.15 11.70 -12.12
C LEU A 487 27.62 10.58 -13.03
N PRO A 488 26.33 10.22 -12.93
CA PRO A 488 25.68 9.40 -13.96
C PRO A 488 25.91 9.98 -15.35
N VAL A 489 25.94 9.12 -16.37
CA VAL A 489 26.18 9.58 -17.76
C VAL A 489 25.02 10.43 -18.22
N TYR A 490 25.32 11.64 -18.68
CA TYR A 490 24.34 12.51 -19.32
C TYR A 490 23.96 11.95 -20.68
N ASN A 491 22.68 11.83 -20.92
CA ASN A 491 22.15 11.18 -22.13
C ASN A 491 21.34 12.20 -22.94
N THR A 492 21.64 12.33 -24.25
CA THR A 492 20.97 13.28 -25.14
C THR A 492 19.47 13.03 -25.27
N PHE A 493 18.99 11.81 -24.99
CA PHE A 493 17.57 11.46 -25.09
C PHE A 493 16.76 11.89 -23.87
N SER A 494 17.33 11.84 -22.64
CA SER A 494 16.65 12.22 -21.40
C SER A 494 16.97 13.65 -20.94
N ARG A 495 18.18 14.15 -21.24
CA ARG A 495 18.68 15.49 -20.88
C ARG A 495 18.53 15.86 -19.41
N LYS A 496 18.67 14.87 -18.52
CA LYS A 496 18.59 15.07 -17.06
C LYS A 496 19.77 15.91 -16.55
N SER A 497 19.58 16.57 -15.42
CA SER A 497 20.66 17.20 -14.65
C SER A 497 20.97 16.36 -13.41
N HIS A 498 22.20 16.39 -12.97
CA HIS A 498 22.69 15.70 -11.78
C HIS A 498 23.17 16.69 -10.72
N TRP A 499 23.49 16.18 -9.52
CA TRP A 499 23.93 17.03 -8.42
C TRP A 499 25.24 16.55 -7.80
N VAL A 500 25.94 17.54 -7.19
CA VAL A 500 27.11 17.32 -6.35
C VAL A 500 26.90 18.08 -5.05
N ASP A 501 27.02 17.39 -3.92
CA ASP A 501 27.10 18.05 -2.61
C ASP A 501 28.55 18.44 -2.35
N VAL A 502 28.77 19.73 -2.14
CA VAL A 502 30.00 20.31 -1.66
C VAL A 502 29.84 20.53 -0.17
N TYR A 503 30.58 19.80 0.66
CA TYR A 503 30.37 19.85 2.11
C TYR A 503 31.66 20.03 2.91
N ASN A 504 31.47 20.61 4.11
CA ASN A 504 32.54 20.86 5.05
C ASN A 504 32.71 19.70 6.02
N GLN A 505 33.95 19.20 6.17
CA GLN A 505 34.34 18.24 7.20
C GLN A 505 35.04 18.90 8.42
N GLY A 506 35.33 20.20 8.36
CA GLY A 506 35.96 20.96 9.43
C GLY A 506 35.05 21.99 10.07
N SER A 507 35.63 22.86 10.89
CA SER A 507 34.94 23.96 11.58
C SER A 507 35.07 25.29 10.81
N GLY A 508 34.10 26.17 10.98
CA GLY A 508 34.05 27.47 10.31
C GLY A 508 33.51 27.37 8.88
N ASP A 509 33.64 28.47 8.15
CA ASP A 509 33.07 28.59 6.80
C ASP A 509 34.02 28.03 5.73
N LEU A 510 33.54 27.05 4.98
CA LEU A 510 34.19 26.53 3.79
C LEU A 510 33.90 27.47 2.61
N SER A 511 34.94 28.17 2.13
CA SER A 511 34.89 28.93 0.88
C SER A 511 35.37 28.05 -0.26
N TRP A 512 34.53 27.86 -1.29
CA TRP A 512 34.85 26.99 -2.40
C TRP A 512 34.59 27.63 -3.76
N THR A 513 35.25 27.12 -4.81
CA THR A 513 35.03 27.49 -6.22
C THR A 513 34.86 26.26 -7.06
N ALA A 514 34.10 26.37 -8.16
CA ALA A 514 33.90 25.31 -9.13
C ALA A 514 34.30 25.78 -10.54
N LYS A 515 35.13 24.99 -11.23
CA LYS A 515 35.59 25.28 -12.58
C LYS A 515 35.33 24.10 -13.50
N SER A 516 34.54 24.33 -14.54
CA SER A 516 34.29 23.35 -15.59
C SER A 516 35.46 23.25 -16.55
N SER A 517 35.83 22.02 -17.00
CA SER A 517 36.88 21.80 -18.00
C SER A 517 36.46 22.18 -19.43
N ASN A 518 35.15 22.20 -19.69
CA ASN A 518 34.55 22.44 -20.99
C ASN A 518 33.39 23.41 -20.89
N ASP A 519 33.13 24.17 -21.94
CA ASP A 519 32.07 25.18 -22.00
C ASP A 519 30.65 24.59 -22.12
N TRP A 520 30.53 23.31 -22.45
CA TRP A 520 29.27 22.59 -22.45
C TRP A 520 28.85 22.09 -21.04
N ILE A 521 29.74 22.17 -20.03
CA ILE A 521 29.38 21.80 -18.65
C ILE A 521 28.90 23.04 -17.89
N ILE A 522 27.65 23.03 -17.46
CA ILE A 522 27.01 24.12 -16.71
C ILE A 522 26.90 23.71 -15.24
N VAL A 523 27.39 24.54 -14.34
CA VAL A 523 27.21 24.43 -12.90
C VAL A 523 26.26 25.54 -12.43
N SER A 524 25.32 25.21 -11.53
CA SER A 524 24.34 26.18 -11.01
C SER A 524 24.97 27.30 -10.19
N GLN A 525 26.16 27.05 -9.62
CA GLN A 525 26.91 28.00 -8.82
C GLN A 525 28.41 27.75 -8.99
N LYS A 526 29.18 28.81 -9.25
CA LYS A 526 30.63 28.70 -9.51
C LYS A 526 31.49 28.97 -8.29
N ALA A 527 30.94 29.50 -7.21
CA ALA A 527 31.61 29.75 -5.93
C ALA A 527 30.59 29.82 -4.81
N GLY A 528 30.99 29.43 -3.61
CA GLY A 528 30.15 29.49 -2.44
C GLY A 528 30.94 29.65 -1.15
N LYS A 529 30.20 29.95 -0.08
CA LYS A 529 30.73 30.00 1.29
C LYS A 529 29.67 29.39 2.21
N THR A 530 29.99 28.25 2.81
CA THR A 530 29.04 27.51 3.65
C THR A 530 29.72 26.97 4.91
N PRO A 531 29.05 27.02 6.06
CA PRO A 531 29.54 26.34 7.27
C PRO A 531 29.28 24.83 7.23
N THR A 532 28.38 24.37 6.34
CA THR A 532 27.93 22.97 6.29
C THR A 532 28.05 22.35 4.90
N GLU A 533 27.12 22.67 4.00
CA GLU A 533 27.07 22.09 2.64
C GLU A 533 26.27 22.96 1.67
N ASP A 534 26.63 22.88 0.39
CA ASP A 534 25.89 23.41 -0.75
C ASP A 534 25.63 22.30 -1.77
N ARG A 535 24.41 22.21 -2.31
CA ARG A 535 24.08 21.28 -3.40
C ARG A 535 24.15 21.99 -4.74
N ILE A 536 25.07 21.57 -5.57
CA ILE A 536 25.35 22.15 -6.88
C ILE A 536 24.73 21.29 -7.96
N ARG A 537 23.84 21.87 -8.78
CA ARG A 537 23.35 21.18 -9.97
C ARG A 537 24.37 21.30 -11.08
N VAL A 538 24.64 20.18 -11.75
CA VAL A 538 25.47 20.08 -12.93
C VAL A 538 24.55 19.66 -14.09
N SER A 539 24.60 20.39 -15.17
CA SER A 539 23.83 20.14 -16.40
C SER A 539 24.71 20.31 -17.64
N VAL A 540 24.15 19.97 -18.78
CA VAL A 540 24.86 19.96 -20.06
C VAL A 540 24.18 20.92 -21.04
N ASP A 541 24.98 21.79 -21.68
CA ASP A 541 24.55 22.61 -22.81
C ASP A 541 24.61 21.75 -24.10
N TRP A 542 23.45 21.18 -24.46
CA TRP A 542 23.34 20.25 -25.58
C TRP A 542 23.62 20.86 -26.96
N GLU A 543 23.65 22.18 -27.07
CA GLU A 543 24.02 22.84 -28.32
C GLU A 543 25.53 22.86 -28.55
N LYS A 544 26.33 22.75 -27.43
CA LYS A 544 27.77 22.77 -27.49
C LYS A 544 28.45 21.41 -27.34
N VAL A 545 27.67 20.37 -26.92
CA VAL A 545 28.21 19.01 -26.78
C VAL A 545 28.61 18.44 -28.13
N PRO A 546 29.86 17.98 -28.31
CA PRO A 546 30.25 17.28 -29.53
C PRO A 546 29.42 16.00 -29.73
N VAL A 547 29.36 15.48 -30.95
CA VAL A 547 28.84 14.16 -31.25
C VAL A 547 29.85 13.10 -30.77
N GLY A 548 29.40 12.09 -30.05
CA GLY A 548 30.24 10.99 -29.58
C GLY A 548 29.55 10.15 -28.47
N GLU A 549 29.94 8.90 -28.35
CA GLU A 549 29.37 7.96 -27.39
C GLU A 549 30.03 8.02 -25.99
N SER A 550 31.20 8.65 -25.89
CA SER A 550 31.97 8.73 -24.64
C SER A 550 32.70 10.05 -24.52
N ILE A 551 31.96 11.13 -24.45
CA ILE A 551 32.48 12.50 -24.31
C ILE A 551 32.77 12.71 -22.82
N LYS A 552 33.95 13.21 -22.50
CA LYS A 552 34.38 13.39 -21.12
C LYS A 552 34.76 14.83 -20.82
N GLY A 553 34.42 15.27 -19.65
CA GLY A 553 34.84 16.51 -19.03
C GLY A 553 34.87 16.36 -17.53
N SER A 554 35.09 17.45 -16.83
CA SER A 554 35.14 17.45 -15.37
C SER A 554 34.74 18.80 -14.79
N VAL A 555 34.38 18.79 -13.51
CA VAL A 555 34.25 19.98 -12.67
C VAL A 555 35.28 19.86 -11.55
N GLU A 556 36.23 20.78 -11.48
CA GLU A 556 37.16 20.91 -10.36
C GLU A 556 36.55 21.81 -9.29
N PHE A 557 36.42 21.31 -8.08
CA PHE A 557 36.07 22.07 -6.88
C PHE A 557 37.33 22.35 -6.07
N SER A 558 37.52 23.60 -5.64
CA SER A 558 38.72 24.01 -4.93
C SER A 558 38.38 24.82 -3.69
N SER A 559 39.14 24.61 -2.62
CA SER A 559 39.07 25.39 -1.38
C SER A 559 40.46 25.46 -0.78
N ASN A 560 41.05 26.67 -0.68
CA ASN A 560 42.47 26.86 -0.29
C ASN A 560 43.38 25.97 -1.15
N ASP A 561 44.17 25.09 -0.53
CA ASP A 561 45.09 24.16 -1.20
C ASP A 561 44.44 22.82 -1.55
N GLN A 562 43.15 22.62 -1.24
CA GLN A 562 42.44 21.41 -1.51
C GLN A 562 41.74 21.46 -2.90
N LYS A 563 41.79 20.36 -3.63
CA LYS A 563 41.15 20.22 -4.91
C LYS A 563 40.52 18.83 -5.01
N GLU A 564 39.27 18.80 -5.46
CA GLU A 564 38.50 17.60 -5.74
C GLU A 564 37.93 17.69 -7.15
N CYS A 565 37.85 16.57 -7.85
CA CYS A 565 37.41 16.54 -9.25
C CYS A 565 36.22 15.60 -9.42
N VAL A 566 35.19 16.07 -10.10
CA VAL A 566 34.02 15.28 -10.48
C VAL A 566 34.04 15.06 -11.98
N LEU A 567 34.05 13.78 -12.40
CA LEU A 567 33.99 13.41 -13.82
C LEU A 567 32.57 13.57 -14.37
N VAL A 568 32.49 14.15 -15.55
CA VAL A 568 31.26 14.35 -16.32
C VAL A 568 31.40 13.58 -17.62
N SER A 569 30.53 12.58 -17.82
CA SER A 569 30.49 11.79 -19.04
C SER A 569 29.19 12.06 -19.79
N VAL A 570 29.25 12.18 -21.12
CA VAL A 570 28.08 12.47 -21.95
C VAL A 570 28.00 11.45 -23.09
N PHE A 571 26.79 10.97 -23.30
CA PHE A 571 26.40 10.11 -24.43
C PHE A 571 25.55 10.93 -25.41
N ASN A 572 26.14 11.29 -26.57
CA ASN A 572 25.51 12.04 -27.65
C ASN A 572 25.85 11.39 -29.00
N PRO A 573 25.31 10.18 -29.30
CA PRO A 573 25.67 9.40 -30.47
C PRO A 573 25.25 10.09 -31.78
N ALA A 574 25.94 9.79 -32.88
CA ALA A 574 25.58 10.29 -34.20
C ALA A 574 24.26 9.69 -34.72
N SER A 575 23.93 8.48 -34.25
CA SER A 575 22.69 7.77 -34.61
C SER A 575 22.34 6.79 -33.48
N PRO A 576 21.03 6.65 -33.15
CA PRO A 576 19.91 7.42 -33.68
C PRO A 576 19.94 8.88 -33.22
N VAL A 577 19.35 9.79 -33.98
CA VAL A 577 19.18 11.18 -33.53
C VAL A 577 17.95 11.29 -32.63
N ARG A 578 18.00 12.21 -31.66
CA ARG A 578 16.97 12.35 -30.62
C ARG A 578 15.56 12.55 -31.23
N ASP A 579 15.42 13.36 -32.29
CA ASP A 579 14.13 13.67 -32.88
C ASP A 579 13.45 12.45 -33.53
N GLU A 580 14.22 11.47 -34.00
CA GLU A 580 13.69 10.19 -34.51
C GLU A 580 13.19 9.26 -33.42
N MET A 581 13.60 9.50 -32.17
CA MET A 581 13.29 8.65 -31.01
C MET A 581 12.18 9.19 -30.13
N GLN A 582 11.50 10.25 -30.54
CA GLN A 582 10.39 10.83 -29.78
C GLN A 582 9.35 9.77 -29.41
N GLY A 583 9.02 9.68 -28.11
CA GLY A 583 8.09 8.71 -27.58
C GLY A 583 8.67 7.31 -27.30
N VAL A 584 9.85 6.96 -27.77
CA VAL A 584 10.52 5.67 -27.55
C VAL A 584 11.21 5.67 -26.17
N TYR A 585 11.18 4.53 -25.47
CA TYR A 585 11.93 4.36 -24.23
C TYR A 585 13.38 4.02 -24.53
N MET A 586 14.31 4.87 -24.12
CA MET A 586 15.71 4.76 -24.47
C MET A 586 16.52 4.09 -23.37
N GLU A 587 17.54 3.31 -23.74
CA GLU A 587 18.57 2.87 -22.80
C GLU A 587 19.29 4.10 -22.21
N GLU A 588 19.31 4.20 -20.89
CA GLU A 588 19.99 5.25 -20.14
C GLU A 588 20.76 4.60 -18.96
N ASN A 589 22.05 4.86 -18.86
CA ASN A 589 22.87 4.34 -17.76
C ASN A 589 22.76 2.81 -17.57
N GLY A 590 22.56 2.05 -18.67
CA GLY A 590 22.44 0.59 -18.66
C GLY A 590 21.09 0.06 -18.15
N TYR A 591 20.02 0.82 -18.29
CA TYR A 591 18.64 0.35 -18.07
C TYR A 591 17.64 1.08 -18.98
N VAL A 592 16.44 0.49 -19.13
CA VAL A 592 15.24 1.16 -19.70
C VAL A 592 14.13 1.09 -18.67
N SER A 593 13.47 2.22 -18.38
CA SER A 593 12.36 2.29 -17.44
C SER A 593 11.07 2.75 -18.13
N ILE A 594 10.01 1.96 -17.97
CA ILE A 594 8.75 2.09 -18.69
C ILE A 594 7.59 2.15 -17.68
N PRO A 595 6.88 3.28 -17.52
CA PRO A 595 5.59 3.32 -16.85
C PRO A 595 4.60 2.38 -17.54
N ALA A 596 3.94 1.49 -16.81
CA ALA A 596 3.04 0.54 -17.45
C ALA A 596 1.85 1.20 -18.17
N ALA A 597 1.43 2.37 -17.73
CA ALA A 597 0.40 3.17 -18.41
C ALA A 597 0.87 3.79 -19.75
N GLY A 598 2.18 3.83 -20.00
CA GLY A 598 2.78 4.45 -21.22
C GLY A 598 2.76 3.54 -22.44
N VAL A 599 1.65 2.86 -22.69
CA VAL A 599 1.45 1.88 -23.77
C VAL A 599 1.53 2.54 -25.14
N HIS A 600 2.25 1.94 -26.07
CA HIS A 600 2.29 2.35 -27.47
C HIS A 600 1.18 1.70 -28.31
N ARG A 601 0.93 0.40 -28.10
CA ARG A 601 -0.08 -0.35 -28.84
C ARG A 601 -0.83 -1.32 -27.92
N LYS A 602 -2.15 -1.41 -28.12
CA LYS A 602 -3.02 -2.38 -27.44
C LYS A 602 -3.56 -3.36 -28.47
N PHE A 603 -3.49 -4.65 -28.18
CA PHE A 603 -4.10 -5.73 -28.93
C PHE A 603 -5.13 -6.39 -28.04
N GLU A 604 -6.37 -6.05 -28.22
CA GLU A 604 -7.50 -6.42 -27.39
C GLU A 604 -8.40 -7.42 -28.11
N SER A 605 -9.22 -8.16 -27.38
CA SER A 605 -10.35 -8.94 -27.92
C SER A 605 -11.68 -8.32 -27.48
N ASN A 606 -12.79 -8.93 -27.90
CA ASN A 606 -14.11 -8.48 -27.44
C ASN A 606 -14.25 -8.61 -25.92
N ASP A 607 -13.70 -9.68 -25.36
CA ASP A 607 -13.87 -10.04 -23.95
C ASP A 607 -12.71 -9.55 -23.04
N ILE A 608 -11.61 -9.06 -23.63
CA ILE A 608 -10.44 -8.63 -22.88
C ILE A 608 -10.00 -7.24 -23.33
N LYS A 609 -10.14 -6.29 -22.42
CA LYS A 609 -9.73 -4.88 -22.57
C LYS A 609 -8.57 -4.54 -21.65
N MET A 610 -7.69 -3.67 -22.11
CA MET A 610 -6.54 -3.19 -21.33
C MET A 610 -6.86 -1.80 -20.76
N ASN A 611 -7.04 -1.74 -19.44
CA ASN A 611 -7.49 -0.54 -18.75
C ASN A 611 -6.31 0.17 -18.06
N ILE A 612 -6.31 1.49 -18.08
CA ILE A 612 -5.43 2.29 -17.24
C ILE A 612 -6.19 2.59 -15.95
N LEU A 613 -5.58 2.23 -14.82
CA LEU A 613 -6.10 2.48 -13.48
C LEU A 613 -5.37 3.66 -12.86
N PRO A 614 -5.98 4.85 -12.75
CA PRO A 614 -5.41 5.96 -12.00
C PRO A 614 -5.51 5.72 -10.49
N GLY A 615 -4.61 6.34 -9.71
CA GLY A 615 -4.62 6.28 -8.24
C GLY A 615 -4.04 4.99 -7.64
N VAL A 616 -3.50 4.09 -8.46
CA VAL A 616 -2.71 2.93 -8.04
C VAL A 616 -1.40 2.87 -8.82
N GLY A 617 -0.41 2.20 -8.26
CA GLY A 617 0.91 2.04 -8.88
C GLY A 617 1.94 3.04 -8.37
N VAL A 618 3.22 2.67 -8.51
CA VAL A 618 4.37 3.43 -7.99
C VAL A 618 4.53 4.83 -8.61
N GLU A 619 3.89 5.08 -9.74
CA GLU A 619 3.83 6.38 -10.42
C GLU A 619 2.40 6.96 -10.51
N GLY A 620 1.47 6.46 -9.68
CA GLY A 620 0.09 6.93 -9.60
C GLY A 620 -0.84 6.40 -10.70
N HIS A 621 -0.34 5.56 -11.61
CA HIS A 621 -1.12 4.89 -12.65
C HIS A 621 -0.60 3.48 -12.88
N ALA A 622 -1.51 2.55 -13.20
CA ALA A 622 -1.16 1.18 -13.52
C ALA A 622 -1.95 0.69 -14.76
N LEU A 623 -1.51 -0.43 -15.33
CA LEU A 623 -2.16 -1.08 -16.45
C LEU A 623 -2.80 -2.38 -15.96
N GLN A 624 -4.10 -2.55 -16.16
CA GLN A 624 -4.84 -3.79 -15.93
C GLN A 624 -4.92 -4.62 -17.21
N LEU A 625 -4.51 -5.88 -17.13
CA LEU A 625 -4.57 -6.86 -18.23
C LEU A 625 -5.91 -7.61 -18.18
N GLY A 626 -6.89 -7.09 -18.85
CA GLY A 626 -8.25 -7.64 -18.84
C GLY A 626 -9.01 -7.32 -17.56
N ASN A 627 -10.34 -7.32 -17.65
CA ASN A 627 -11.20 -7.27 -16.48
C ASN A 627 -11.04 -8.59 -15.68
N PRO A 628 -11.03 -8.59 -14.35
CA PRO A 628 -10.89 -9.78 -13.53
C PRO A 628 -11.86 -10.93 -13.84
N ILE A 629 -13.04 -10.63 -14.35
CA ILE A 629 -14.04 -11.64 -14.78
C ILE A 629 -13.87 -12.10 -16.25
N SER A 630 -12.91 -11.55 -16.99
CA SER A 630 -12.63 -11.95 -18.37
C SER A 630 -12.13 -13.39 -18.46
N PRO A 631 -12.29 -14.06 -19.63
CA PRO A 631 -11.80 -15.42 -19.83
C PRO A 631 -10.28 -15.50 -19.71
N LEU A 632 -9.81 -16.60 -19.17
CA LEU A 632 -8.40 -16.95 -19.14
C LEU A 632 -7.81 -17.08 -20.54
N GLN A 633 -6.54 -16.75 -20.66
CA GLN A 633 -5.79 -16.81 -21.90
C GLN A 633 -4.62 -17.80 -21.80
N MET A 634 -4.37 -18.49 -22.89
CA MET A 634 -3.16 -19.27 -23.06
C MET A 634 -1.98 -18.34 -23.36
N TYR A 635 -1.38 -17.80 -22.34
CA TYR A 635 -0.34 -16.75 -22.45
C TYR A 635 0.89 -17.13 -23.30
N ARG A 636 1.08 -18.42 -23.64
CA ARG A 636 2.09 -18.90 -24.57
C ARG A 636 1.61 -19.00 -26.02
N ALA A 637 0.32 -18.89 -26.27
CA ALA A 637 -0.21 -18.91 -27.62
C ALA A 637 0.23 -17.68 -28.44
N GLY A 638 0.26 -17.81 -29.75
CA GLY A 638 0.74 -16.76 -30.66
C GLY A 638 -0.04 -15.46 -30.56
N ASP A 639 -1.36 -15.55 -30.56
CA ASP A 639 -2.27 -14.40 -30.66
C ASP A 639 -3.14 -14.25 -29.39
N VAL A 640 -2.51 -13.77 -28.31
CA VAL A 640 -3.23 -13.38 -27.08
C VAL A 640 -3.29 -11.88 -26.96
N PRO A 641 -4.33 -11.35 -26.28
CA PRO A 641 -4.42 -9.92 -25.95
C PRO A 641 -3.18 -9.46 -25.21
N ARG A 642 -2.65 -8.31 -25.59
CA ARG A 642 -1.40 -7.78 -25.10
C ARG A 642 -1.27 -6.28 -25.27
N VAL A 643 -0.32 -5.73 -24.56
CA VAL A 643 0.19 -4.37 -24.82
C VAL A 643 1.63 -4.42 -25.26
N GLU A 644 2.02 -3.41 -26.00
CA GLU A 644 3.38 -3.31 -26.54
C GLU A 644 4.00 -1.94 -26.25
N TYR A 645 5.29 -1.96 -25.96
CA TYR A 645 6.13 -0.81 -25.66
C TYR A 645 7.35 -0.82 -26.58
N ASP A 646 7.59 0.26 -27.30
CA ASP A 646 8.79 0.42 -28.12
C ASP A 646 9.93 0.95 -27.26
N PHE A 647 11.06 0.26 -27.28
CA PHE A 647 12.26 0.70 -26.61
C PHE A 647 13.49 0.53 -27.51
N TYR A 648 14.56 1.22 -27.16
CA TYR A 648 15.81 1.18 -27.90
C TYR A 648 16.99 0.79 -27.00
N THR A 649 17.84 -0.11 -27.49
CA THR A 649 19.07 -0.50 -26.81
C THR A 649 20.29 -0.26 -27.68
N PHE A 650 21.40 0.10 -27.05
CA PHE A 650 22.68 0.28 -27.74
C PHE A 650 23.52 -0.99 -27.78
N ASN A 651 23.14 -2.01 -27.01
CA ASN A 651 23.84 -3.29 -26.91
C ASN A 651 22.89 -4.47 -27.09
N ALA A 652 23.42 -5.59 -27.60
CA ALA A 652 22.76 -6.89 -27.57
C ALA A 652 23.14 -7.64 -26.29
N GLY A 653 22.28 -8.50 -25.78
CA GLY A 653 22.60 -9.27 -24.59
C GLY A 653 21.40 -10.00 -23.96
N ILE A 654 21.69 -10.70 -22.89
CA ILE A 654 20.68 -11.28 -22.01
C ILE A 654 20.43 -10.28 -20.89
N TYR A 655 19.19 -9.83 -20.74
CA TYR A 655 18.83 -8.79 -19.80
C TYR A 655 17.75 -9.25 -18.83
N ASP A 656 17.81 -8.72 -17.61
CA ASP A 656 16.78 -8.92 -16.61
C ASP A 656 15.66 -7.89 -16.80
N VAL A 657 14.43 -8.37 -16.90
CA VAL A 657 13.24 -7.54 -17.01
C VAL A 657 12.45 -7.64 -15.71
N TYR A 658 12.41 -6.55 -14.98
CA TYR A 658 11.66 -6.44 -13.74
C TYR A 658 10.27 -5.85 -14.02
N THR A 659 9.23 -6.58 -13.65
CA THR A 659 7.84 -6.10 -13.71
C THR A 659 7.31 -5.88 -12.31
N TYR A 660 6.89 -4.66 -12.04
CA TYR A 660 6.27 -4.22 -10.80
C TYR A 660 4.77 -4.44 -10.91
N VAL A 661 4.19 -5.28 -10.05
CA VAL A 661 2.77 -5.68 -10.15
C VAL A 661 2.06 -5.49 -8.81
N LEU A 662 0.73 -5.33 -8.82
CA LEU A 662 -0.04 -5.44 -7.59
C LEU A 662 -0.01 -6.89 -7.07
N PRO A 663 0.05 -7.11 -5.74
CA PRO A 663 0.08 -8.45 -5.15
C PRO A 663 -1.31 -9.09 -5.14
N THR A 664 -1.85 -9.45 -6.30
CA THR A 664 -3.18 -10.04 -6.47
C THR A 664 -3.17 -11.55 -6.25
N PHE A 665 -4.30 -12.09 -5.79
CA PHE A 665 -4.53 -13.52 -5.59
C PHE A 665 -5.34 -14.14 -6.73
N PRO A 666 -5.30 -15.47 -6.92
CA PRO A 666 -6.21 -16.18 -7.80
C PRO A 666 -7.65 -16.00 -7.35
N LEU A 667 -8.52 -15.48 -8.21
CA LEU A 667 -9.88 -15.11 -7.83
C LEU A 667 -10.78 -16.32 -7.52
N HIS A 668 -10.61 -17.43 -8.25
CA HIS A 668 -11.46 -18.59 -8.16
C HIS A 668 -10.67 -19.82 -7.73
N ALA A 669 -11.16 -20.56 -6.74
CA ALA A 669 -10.55 -21.82 -6.33
C ALA A 669 -10.81 -22.94 -7.34
N GLU A 670 -12.02 -22.98 -7.88
CA GLU A 670 -12.41 -23.88 -8.96
C GLU A 670 -12.22 -23.14 -10.28
N ARG A 671 -11.03 -23.21 -10.78
CA ARG A 671 -10.80 -22.81 -12.13
C ARG A 671 -11.18 -24.03 -12.98
N ASP A 672 -12.29 -23.94 -13.69
CA ASP A 672 -12.68 -24.95 -14.68
C ASP A 672 -11.72 -24.85 -15.88
N TYR A 673 -10.42 -25.13 -15.60
CA TYR A 673 -9.35 -24.91 -16.54
C TYR A 673 -9.06 -26.16 -17.33
N LYS A 674 -9.58 -26.15 -18.50
CA LYS A 674 -9.11 -27.03 -19.57
C LYS A 674 -7.71 -26.59 -20.07
N LEU A 675 -7.12 -25.54 -19.51
CA LEU A 675 -5.82 -25.02 -19.92
C LEU A 675 -4.74 -25.55 -18.98
N PRO A 676 -3.82 -26.41 -19.45
CA PRO A 676 -2.80 -27.03 -18.60
C PRO A 676 -1.76 -26.04 -18.04
N GLU A 677 -1.74 -24.82 -18.55
CA GLU A 677 -0.79 -23.77 -18.15
C GLU A 677 -1.18 -23.06 -16.85
N HIS A 678 -2.43 -23.20 -16.41
CA HIS A 678 -2.96 -22.51 -15.24
C HIS A 678 -3.08 -23.45 -14.05
N THR A 679 -2.85 -22.90 -12.88
CA THR A 679 -3.02 -23.59 -11.59
C THR A 679 -3.95 -22.79 -10.70
N ASN A 680 -4.67 -23.45 -9.81
CA ASN A 680 -5.59 -22.79 -8.87
C ASN A 680 -4.87 -21.90 -7.83
N SER A 681 -3.57 -22.05 -7.69
CA SER A 681 -2.74 -21.35 -6.69
C SER A 681 -1.96 -20.17 -7.26
N ASP A 682 -2.12 -19.85 -8.55
CA ASP A 682 -1.24 -18.92 -9.22
C ASP A 682 -1.99 -17.97 -10.17
N THR A 683 -1.49 -16.75 -10.30
CA THR A 683 -2.00 -15.71 -11.20
C THR A 683 -0.86 -15.26 -12.09
N LYS A 684 -0.93 -15.57 -13.39
CA LYS A 684 0.17 -15.42 -14.34
C LYS A 684 -0.14 -14.46 -15.48
N TYR A 685 0.89 -13.85 -15.98
CA TYR A 685 0.94 -13.12 -17.25
C TYR A 685 2.21 -13.53 -17.98
N SER A 686 2.45 -13.00 -19.17
CA SER A 686 3.72 -13.28 -19.83
C SER A 686 4.43 -12.03 -20.33
N VAL A 687 5.74 -12.12 -20.40
CA VAL A 687 6.66 -11.07 -20.86
C VAL A 687 7.49 -11.61 -22.01
N ARG A 688 7.64 -10.81 -23.07
CA ARG A 688 8.38 -11.18 -24.27
C ARG A 688 9.04 -9.95 -24.89
N ILE A 689 10.21 -10.09 -25.46
CA ILE A 689 10.84 -9.10 -26.32
C ILE A 689 10.84 -9.63 -27.75
N ASP A 690 10.31 -8.84 -28.69
CA ASP A 690 10.14 -9.19 -30.10
C ASP A 690 9.50 -10.57 -30.30
N ASP A 691 10.13 -11.45 -31.10
CA ASP A 691 9.75 -12.84 -31.29
C ASP A 691 10.60 -13.81 -30.46
N GLY A 692 11.22 -13.34 -29.37
CA GLY A 692 12.04 -14.14 -28.47
C GLY A 692 11.24 -15.12 -27.58
N SER A 693 11.93 -15.67 -26.57
CA SER A 693 11.33 -16.56 -25.58
C SER A 693 10.30 -15.83 -24.71
N ILE A 694 9.32 -16.57 -24.23
CA ILE A 694 8.25 -16.09 -23.35
C ILE A 694 8.61 -16.46 -21.91
N SER A 695 8.62 -15.48 -21.01
CA SER A 695 8.67 -15.67 -19.56
C SER A 695 7.25 -15.54 -18.96
N THR A 696 6.95 -16.31 -17.94
CA THR A 696 5.62 -16.38 -17.33
C THR A 696 5.67 -16.17 -15.82
N PRO A 697 5.89 -14.91 -15.37
CA PRO A 697 5.91 -14.58 -13.95
C PRO A 697 4.51 -14.63 -13.32
N SER A 698 4.46 -14.70 -11.97
CA SER A 698 3.26 -14.77 -11.17
C SER A 698 3.12 -13.57 -10.25
N THR A 699 1.87 -13.11 -10.02
CA THR A 699 1.56 -12.07 -9.04
C THR A 699 1.28 -12.64 -7.65
N SER A 700 0.91 -13.92 -7.53
CA SER A 700 0.45 -14.54 -6.29
C SER A 700 1.61 -14.78 -5.32
N ALA A 701 1.31 -14.64 -4.03
CA ALA A 701 2.20 -15.01 -2.94
C ALA A 701 1.38 -15.76 -1.87
N ILE A 702 2.03 -16.71 -1.19
CA ILE A 702 1.43 -17.39 -0.06
C ILE A 702 1.32 -16.40 1.09
N GLU A 703 0.11 -16.21 1.63
CA GLU A 703 -0.15 -15.33 2.78
C GLU A 703 0.75 -15.72 3.96
N TYR A 704 1.25 -14.74 4.68
CA TYR A 704 2.24 -14.85 5.76
C TYR A 704 3.64 -15.32 5.32
N SER A 705 3.89 -15.50 4.02
CA SER A 705 5.26 -15.67 3.52
C SER A 705 6.01 -14.34 3.48
N GLN A 706 7.36 -14.40 3.44
CA GLN A 706 8.19 -13.20 3.29
C GLN A 706 7.83 -12.40 2.04
N VAL A 707 7.55 -13.08 0.92
CA VAL A 707 7.16 -12.44 -0.34
C VAL A 707 5.85 -11.68 -0.20
N TRP A 708 4.88 -12.24 0.52
CA TRP A 708 3.62 -11.56 0.80
C TRP A 708 3.83 -10.35 1.72
N TYR A 709 4.61 -10.49 2.80
CA TYR A 709 4.94 -9.38 3.70
C TYR A 709 5.55 -8.19 2.93
N ASP A 710 6.56 -8.45 2.12
CA ASP A 710 7.20 -7.42 1.29
C ASP A 710 6.20 -6.76 0.35
N SER A 711 5.35 -7.57 -0.28
CA SER A 711 4.40 -7.10 -1.28
C SER A 711 3.32 -6.19 -0.70
N VAL A 712 2.71 -6.56 0.43
CA VAL A 712 1.62 -5.75 1.03
C VAL A 712 2.12 -4.46 1.68
N LEU A 713 3.36 -4.45 2.20
CA LEU A 713 3.97 -3.23 2.74
C LEU A 713 4.31 -2.20 1.66
N LYS A 714 4.52 -2.64 0.43
CA LYS A 714 4.87 -1.80 -0.74
C LYS A 714 3.71 -1.61 -1.71
N ASN A 715 2.61 -2.33 -1.54
CA ASN A 715 1.57 -2.51 -2.57
C ASN A 715 2.17 -2.90 -3.93
N CYS A 716 3.24 -3.65 -3.91
CA CYS A 716 4.01 -4.01 -5.09
C CYS A 716 4.80 -5.29 -4.89
N ARG A 717 4.67 -6.21 -5.85
CA ARG A 717 5.57 -7.33 -6.04
C ARG A 717 6.44 -7.07 -7.25
N VAL A 718 7.74 -7.31 -7.15
CA VAL A 718 8.68 -7.17 -8.27
C VAL A 718 9.04 -8.56 -8.78
N ASN A 719 8.64 -8.85 -10.01
CA ASN A 719 8.95 -10.12 -10.68
C ASN A 719 10.13 -9.92 -11.63
N LYS A 720 10.96 -10.95 -11.74
CA LYS A 720 12.12 -10.98 -12.62
C LYS A 720 11.90 -11.97 -13.76
N SER A 721 12.14 -11.53 -14.99
CA SER A 721 12.23 -12.32 -16.20
C SER A 721 13.60 -12.12 -16.84
N THR A 722 14.21 -13.15 -17.41
CA THR A 722 15.47 -13.01 -18.14
C THR A 722 15.21 -13.24 -19.62
N LEU A 723 15.46 -12.21 -20.45
CA LEU A 723 15.11 -12.18 -21.87
C LEU A 723 16.31 -11.81 -22.72
N TYR A 724 16.30 -12.21 -23.99
CA TYR A 724 17.40 -11.99 -24.92
C TYR A 724 17.05 -10.93 -25.96
N VAL A 725 17.93 -9.94 -26.10
CA VAL A 725 17.94 -8.93 -27.18
C VAL A 725 19.02 -9.30 -28.18
N LYS A 726 18.63 -9.63 -29.39
CA LYS A 726 19.53 -10.23 -30.42
C LYS A 726 20.54 -9.24 -31.00
N LYS A 727 20.20 -7.96 -31.08
CA LYS A 727 21.04 -6.92 -31.71
C LYS A 727 20.73 -5.55 -31.11
N PRO A 728 21.62 -4.56 -31.20
CA PRO A 728 21.26 -3.18 -30.89
C PRO A 728 20.15 -2.65 -31.81
N GLY A 729 19.39 -1.68 -31.33
CA GLY A 729 18.35 -1.01 -32.12
C GLY A 729 17.01 -0.93 -31.41
N LYS A 730 15.96 -0.68 -32.21
CA LYS A 730 14.60 -0.60 -31.75
C LYS A 730 14.00 -1.99 -31.54
N HIS A 731 13.34 -2.19 -30.40
CA HIS A 731 12.70 -3.44 -29.96
C HIS A 731 11.32 -3.19 -29.46
N THR A 732 10.52 -4.25 -29.35
CA THR A 732 9.17 -4.23 -28.77
C THR A 732 9.10 -5.15 -27.57
N LEU A 733 8.82 -4.58 -26.40
CA LEU A 733 8.46 -5.33 -25.21
C LEU A 733 6.96 -5.61 -25.23
N GLN A 734 6.56 -6.85 -25.05
CA GLN A 734 5.17 -7.30 -24.96
C GLN A 734 4.85 -7.73 -23.53
N ILE A 735 3.78 -7.19 -22.97
CA ILE A 735 3.12 -7.71 -21.77
C ILE A 735 1.81 -8.33 -22.22
N ARG A 736 1.66 -9.63 -22.01
CA ARG A 736 0.62 -10.47 -22.61
C ARG A 736 -0.31 -11.01 -21.50
N CYS A 737 -1.61 -10.97 -21.77
CA CYS A 737 -2.61 -11.46 -20.84
C CYS A 737 -2.48 -12.98 -20.67
N GLY A 738 -2.65 -13.42 -19.45
CA GLY A 738 -2.79 -14.81 -19.04
C GLY A 738 -4.02 -14.91 -18.13
N ASP A 739 -3.81 -14.83 -16.83
CA ASP A 739 -4.91 -14.62 -15.90
C ASP A 739 -5.41 -13.17 -16.01
N PRO A 740 -6.73 -12.97 -16.11
CA PRO A 740 -7.28 -11.61 -16.18
C PRO A 740 -7.18 -10.88 -14.85
N GLY A 741 -7.18 -9.55 -14.90
CA GLY A 741 -7.11 -8.71 -13.72
C GLY A 741 -5.70 -8.52 -13.14
N VAL A 742 -4.66 -9.01 -13.81
CA VAL A 742 -3.28 -8.67 -13.45
C VAL A 742 -3.03 -7.19 -13.67
N VAL A 743 -2.47 -6.51 -12.67
CA VAL A 743 -2.21 -5.07 -12.71
C VAL A 743 -0.71 -4.83 -12.69
N ILE A 744 -0.19 -4.26 -13.78
CA ILE A 744 1.23 -3.90 -13.96
C ILE A 744 1.40 -2.41 -13.65
N GLN A 745 2.39 -2.08 -12.83
CA GLN A 745 2.68 -0.70 -12.40
C GLN A 745 3.83 -0.09 -13.19
N LYS A 746 4.91 -0.84 -13.38
CA LYS A 746 6.15 -0.39 -14.02
C LYS A 746 6.91 -1.57 -14.60
N ILE A 747 7.70 -1.34 -15.65
CA ILE A 747 8.65 -2.31 -16.19
C ILE A 747 10.04 -1.67 -16.23
N VAL A 748 11.05 -2.40 -15.80
CA VAL A 748 12.46 -1.97 -15.90
C VAL A 748 13.27 -3.08 -16.56
N ILE A 749 13.93 -2.75 -17.67
CA ILE A 749 14.89 -3.64 -18.34
C ILE A 749 16.27 -3.26 -17.83
N ASP A 750 16.93 -4.17 -17.12
CA ASP A 750 18.25 -3.97 -16.56
C ASP A 750 19.31 -4.59 -17.48
N MET A 751 20.20 -3.75 -17.96
CA MET A 751 21.33 -4.08 -18.82
C MET A 751 22.67 -4.06 -18.04
N GLY A 752 22.60 -4.15 -16.71
CA GLY A 752 23.73 -4.14 -15.80
C GLY A 752 24.01 -2.78 -15.14
N GLY A 753 23.16 -1.77 -15.37
CA GLY A 753 23.33 -0.44 -14.81
C GLY A 753 22.28 -0.02 -13.76
N LEU A 754 21.28 -0.84 -13.51
CA LEU A 754 20.23 -0.55 -12.53
C LEU A 754 20.81 -0.41 -11.13
N LYS A 755 20.55 0.70 -10.49
CA LYS A 755 20.98 0.95 -9.10
C LYS A 755 19.88 0.57 -8.12
N ARG A 756 20.28 0.20 -6.90
CA ARG A 756 19.33 -0.14 -5.83
C ARG A 756 18.44 1.07 -5.50
N SER A 757 17.15 0.84 -5.48
CA SER A 757 16.12 1.82 -5.14
C SER A 757 14.84 1.12 -4.66
N TYR A 758 13.93 1.88 -4.09
CA TYR A 758 12.65 1.36 -3.61
C TYR A 758 11.56 1.37 -4.71
N LEU A 759 11.50 2.46 -5.50
CA LEU A 759 10.47 2.69 -6.53
C LEU A 759 10.95 2.35 -7.95
N GLY A 760 12.26 2.11 -8.12
CA GLY A 760 12.89 2.00 -9.43
C GLY A 760 13.12 3.36 -10.10
N PRO A 761 13.87 3.39 -11.22
CA PRO A 761 14.19 4.62 -11.91
C PRO A 761 12.96 5.27 -12.56
N GLU A 762 13.02 6.58 -12.76
CA GLU A 762 12.06 7.33 -13.54
C GLU A 762 12.03 6.88 -15.01
N SER A 763 10.94 7.22 -15.72
CA SER A 763 10.79 6.89 -17.14
C SER A 763 11.97 7.35 -17.97
N THR A 764 12.45 6.49 -18.88
CA THR A 764 13.49 6.79 -19.87
C THR A 764 12.90 7.16 -21.24
N LYS A 765 11.64 7.59 -21.28
CA LYS A 765 10.98 8.01 -22.52
C LYS A 765 11.68 9.23 -23.10
N CYS A 766 12.02 9.20 -24.39
CA CYS A 766 12.51 10.36 -25.13
C CYS A 766 11.33 11.30 -25.42
N ASN A 767 11.34 12.48 -24.79
CA ASN A 767 10.30 13.51 -24.91
C ASN A 767 10.80 14.72 -25.72
#